data_2617a227aca936fa2a08b71502791fe2
#
_entry.id   2617a227aca936fa2a08b71502791fe2
#
_cell.length_a   1.000
_cell.length_b   1.000
_cell.length_c   1.000
_cell.angle_alpha   90.00
_cell.angle_beta   90.00
_cell.angle_gamma   90.00
#
_symmetry.space_group_name_H-M   'P 1'
#
loop_
_entity.id
_entity.type
_entity.pdbx_description
1 polymer ?
#
loop_
_entity_poly.entity_id
_entity_poly.type
_entity_poly.pdbx_seq_one_letter_code
_entity_poly.pdbx_strand_id
1 'polypeptide(L)'
;MRKTYKFVLTLFAIVYAFNVSAQVSLEINVKNANNEQLVGSEISVTAGDSTISFAIMSNPNYTMKLPSAGSYEISVAHLGYASFNLNKYFSKDSTLSVVLEPCAVDLEGVVVQGKGPRKITATGEVFHLSQKAKKSGDPFRALSEIPLLNVDIINQKVTTNAGDPLLVLVDGHLQNSGISPIDPKFIENVEISEVVSARYLKMGVKKIINIRLKKNRPLYAYTDIRTRHDIPLREGFGGANFEFGKKKFAVSGSVFYNYLHKDKSDFEREEQSPSVSRILKGEKIDGKHGWESSVMAKWVPNNADYFSFAIKTLAQNSSISRNLEGQYIKNQSFQLNSDFQNRDKTDGVLGGIYHEHTFKNESVLTTFFQYNYCISKINETLNENFNNTHQETNYGEKTARNQYTLSVDFDTQEKSFGDINIGNELEYTLDKNKDVLAIPPVSVNVTRWSNYTYLGYTNSWKKLFYMASIGLEHLGVKVLEHTHTCWRPRISTSFSLQLPRRQSLRLAYNLDNSLPSSDMLFTFDNTLNPMLHLEGNPYLIPEQKHSLSLYYNKDFKNVRATIYALHKQEVNIIEPYIYSNGQIQIQSYKNNGTYKESRIGASAQYGGKDLTLFLAASHEWKNFNGQGVKTSVGINGYVRWDFGNFFIYSRLGWKNRDYTPISTIKYENPIEAHIQIAWQATKQVYVSVGLPYFWGKKSQITTIDQSVYKSWQRDCFRSMSLRPWILISWTLRKNAKEVIPNKMPDL
;
A
#
# COMPACT_ATOMS: atom_id res chain seq x y z
N MET A 1 -2.94 34.79 18.06
CA MET A 1 -1.86 34.55 17.09
C MET A 1 -0.43 35.00 17.53
N ARG A 2 -0.23 36.05 18.31
CA ARG A 2 1.15 36.49 18.74
C ARG A 2 1.81 35.62 19.84
N LYS A 3 1.07 34.83 20.61
CA LYS A 3 1.64 33.94 21.66
C LYS A 3 2.09 32.58 21.15
N THR A 4 1.50 32.08 20.07
CA THR A 4 1.85 30.78 19.48
C THR A 4 3.16 30.84 18.69
N TYR A 5 3.47 31.98 18.06
CA TYR A 5 4.73 32.18 17.32
C TYR A 5 5.98 32.17 18.22
N LYS A 6 5.85 32.71 19.45
CA LYS A 6 6.97 32.71 20.40
C LYS A 6 7.29 31.30 20.92
N PHE A 7 6.29 30.43 21.09
CA PHE A 7 6.49 29.07 21.57
C PHE A 7 7.20 28.17 20.51
N VAL A 8 6.84 28.32 19.22
CA VAL A 8 7.50 27.60 18.14
C VAL A 8 8.94 28.06 17.91
N LEU A 9 9.21 29.35 18.01
CA LEU A 9 10.58 29.91 17.91
C LEU A 9 11.47 29.51 19.10
N THR A 10 10.90 29.40 20.30
CA THR A 10 11.65 28.96 21.49
C THR A 10 11.95 27.45 21.41
N LEU A 11 11.06 26.65 20.85
CA LEU A 11 11.31 25.23 20.62
C LEU A 11 12.41 25.02 19.56
N PHE A 12 12.44 25.82 18.51
CA PHE A 12 13.50 25.80 17.49
C PHE A 12 14.86 26.25 18.05
N ALA A 13 14.87 27.22 18.93
CA ALA A 13 16.11 27.72 19.58
C ALA A 13 16.70 26.71 20.59
N ILE A 14 15.85 25.92 21.27
CA ILE A 14 16.30 24.88 22.21
C ILE A 14 16.91 23.67 21.44
N VAL A 15 16.41 23.34 20.23
CA VAL A 15 16.97 22.28 19.40
C VAL A 15 18.34 22.64 18.80
N TYR A 16 18.65 23.96 18.66
CA TYR A 16 19.92 24.40 18.09
C TYR A 16 21.06 24.54 19.15
N ALA A 17 20.75 24.48 20.44
CA ALA A 17 21.71 24.77 21.52
C ALA A 17 22.51 23.54 22.03
N PHE A 18 22.28 22.32 21.50
CA PHE A 18 22.92 21.11 22.01
C PHE A 18 23.82 20.41 20.99
N ASN A 19 24.84 21.11 20.45
CA ASN A 19 25.93 20.41 19.78
C ASN A 19 27.21 21.26 19.76
N VAL A 20 27.84 21.46 20.92
CA VAL A 20 29.27 21.75 20.98
C VAL A 20 29.95 20.54 21.62
N SER A 21 30.27 19.57 20.81
CA SER A 21 31.11 18.45 21.21
C SER A 21 32.53 18.72 20.74
N ALA A 22 33.51 18.63 21.62
CA ALA A 22 34.93 18.77 21.24
C ALA A 22 35.26 17.65 20.25
N GLN A 23 35.63 18.03 19.01
CA GLN A 23 36.04 17.08 17.98
C GLN A 23 37.47 16.59 18.26
N VAL A 24 37.70 15.30 18.14
CA VAL A 24 39.02 14.67 18.28
C VAL A 24 39.54 14.33 16.89
N SER A 25 40.76 14.72 16.55
CA SER A 25 41.42 14.37 15.29
C SER A 25 42.07 13.00 15.38
N LEU A 26 41.74 12.08 14.45
CA LEU A 26 42.36 10.77 14.33
C LEU A 26 43.09 10.66 12.97
N GLU A 27 44.36 10.44 13.02
CA GLU A 27 45.17 10.15 11.86
C GLU A 27 45.52 8.64 11.79
N ILE A 28 45.27 8.00 10.66
CA ILE A 28 45.50 6.56 10.45
C ILE A 28 46.51 6.38 9.36
N ASN A 29 47.56 5.62 9.64
CA ASN A 29 48.65 5.25 8.74
C ASN A 29 48.68 3.71 8.60
N VAL A 30 48.63 3.22 7.37
CA VAL A 30 48.55 1.77 7.08
C VAL A 30 49.80 1.32 6.32
N LYS A 31 50.51 0.31 6.86
CA LYS A 31 51.76 -0.22 6.30
C LYS A 31 51.70 -1.75 6.29
N ASN A 32 52.61 -2.35 5.48
CA ASN A 32 52.88 -3.78 5.57
C ASN A 32 54.05 -4.07 6.55
N ALA A 33 54.37 -5.34 6.73
CA ALA A 33 55.49 -5.79 7.59
C ALA A 33 56.84 -5.26 7.14
N ASN A 34 57.04 -4.91 5.87
CA ASN A 34 58.25 -4.33 5.29
C ASN A 34 58.26 -2.79 5.40
N ASN A 35 57.34 -2.18 6.13
CA ASN A 35 57.21 -0.74 6.33
C ASN A 35 56.81 0.05 5.08
N GLU A 36 56.29 -0.62 4.04
CA GLU A 36 55.76 0.01 2.82
C GLU A 36 54.34 0.50 3.04
N GLN A 37 54.02 1.70 2.58
CA GLN A 37 52.69 2.32 2.73
C GLN A 37 51.65 1.62 1.85
N LEU A 38 50.54 1.20 2.43
CA LEU A 38 49.46 0.53 1.73
C LEU A 38 48.38 1.54 1.32
N VAL A 39 48.65 2.35 0.32
CA VAL A 39 47.65 3.25 -0.31
C VAL A 39 46.62 2.43 -1.02
N GLY A 40 45.35 2.80 -0.88
CA GLY A 40 44.21 2.01 -1.36
C GLY A 40 43.55 1.14 -0.26
N SER A 41 44.07 1.18 0.98
CA SER A 41 43.42 0.52 2.11
C SER A 41 42.06 1.13 2.41
N GLU A 42 41.11 0.28 2.74
CA GLU A 42 39.79 0.65 3.19
C GLU A 42 39.79 0.84 4.70
N ILE A 43 39.30 1.99 5.16
CA ILE A 43 39.16 2.32 6.60
C ILE A 43 37.72 2.54 6.94
N SER A 44 37.22 1.80 7.92
CA SER A 44 35.89 1.99 8.52
C SER A 44 36.05 2.33 9.99
N VAL A 45 35.40 3.39 10.43
CA VAL A 45 35.37 3.80 11.83
C VAL A 45 33.92 3.83 12.30
N THR A 46 33.59 3.06 13.34
CA THR A 46 32.25 2.95 13.88
C THR A 46 32.21 3.30 15.38
N ALA A 47 31.08 3.82 15.84
CA ALA A 47 30.80 4.05 17.26
C ALA A 47 29.52 3.29 17.61
N GLY A 48 29.62 2.20 18.32
CA GLY A 48 28.53 1.25 18.51
C GLY A 48 28.06 0.73 17.16
N ASP A 49 26.76 0.81 16.86
CA ASP A 49 26.18 0.35 15.59
C ASP A 49 26.22 1.42 14.47
N SER A 50 26.87 2.56 14.64
CA SER A 50 26.89 3.66 13.68
C SER A 50 28.24 3.81 13.01
N THR A 51 28.30 3.78 11.66
CA THR A 51 29.51 4.09 10.91
C THR A 51 29.72 5.61 10.92
N ILE A 52 30.82 6.05 11.54
CA ILE A 52 31.23 7.46 11.63
C ILE A 52 31.94 7.90 10.36
N SER A 53 32.79 7.02 9.81
CA SER A 53 33.49 7.27 8.55
C SER A 53 33.81 5.97 7.83
N PHE A 54 33.76 6.03 6.52
CA PHE A 54 34.29 5.01 5.61
C PHE A 54 35.07 5.71 4.52
N ALA A 55 36.32 5.30 4.28
CA ALA A 55 37.16 5.90 3.28
C ALA A 55 38.10 4.87 2.67
N ILE A 56 38.51 5.12 1.42
CA ILE A 56 39.64 4.46 0.77
C ILE A 56 40.81 5.44 0.79
N MET A 57 41.94 5.04 1.35
CA MET A 57 43.12 5.89 1.46
C MET A 57 43.66 6.21 0.06
N SER A 58 43.67 7.50 -0.30
CA SER A 58 44.28 8.03 -1.50
C SER A 58 45.71 8.58 -1.25
N ASN A 59 46.06 8.77 0.02
CA ASN A 59 47.33 9.29 0.51
C ASN A 59 47.91 8.38 1.59
N PRO A 60 49.20 8.44 1.92
CA PRO A 60 49.86 7.64 2.95
C PRO A 60 49.23 7.74 4.34
N ASN A 61 48.60 8.86 4.66
CA ASN A 61 47.91 9.11 5.92
C ASN A 61 46.45 9.49 5.67
N TYR A 62 45.56 8.92 6.44
CA TYR A 62 44.13 9.28 6.44
C TYR A 62 43.77 10.01 7.73
N THR A 63 43.33 11.25 7.63
CA THR A 63 42.93 12.07 8.79
C THR A 63 41.41 12.29 8.81
N MET A 64 40.79 12.05 9.93
CA MET A 64 39.37 12.31 10.17
C MET A 64 39.12 12.97 11.50
N LYS A 65 37.94 13.62 11.63
CA LYS A 65 37.47 14.18 12.89
C LYS A 65 36.41 13.29 13.50
N LEU A 66 36.65 12.78 14.70
CA LEU A 66 35.69 12.06 15.51
C LEU A 66 34.69 13.07 16.13
N PRO A 67 33.40 12.77 16.19
CA PRO A 67 32.39 13.70 16.69
C PRO A 67 32.57 14.10 18.17
N SER A 68 33.13 13.21 19.00
CA SER A 68 33.39 13.45 20.42
C SER A 68 34.44 12.48 20.93
N ALA A 69 34.97 12.70 22.14
CA ALA A 69 35.72 11.69 22.85
C ALA A 69 34.83 10.45 23.10
N GLY A 70 35.33 9.26 22.84
CA GLY A 70 34.54 8.03 22.91
C GLY A 70 35.27 6.78 22.46
N SER A 71 34.61 5.61 22.59
CA SER A 71 35.09 4.34 22.07
C SER A 71 34.65 4.16 20.63
N TYR A 72 35.62 3.85 19.77
CA TYR A 72 35.43 3.65 18.34
C TYR A 72 36.05 2.31 17.93
N GLU A 73 35.32 1.59 17.09
CA GLU A 73 35.83 0.41 16.42
C GLU A 73 36.40 0.83 15.05
N ILE A 74 37.67 0.55 14.83
CA ILE A 74 38.39 0.85 13.59
C ILE A 74 38.66 -0.48 12.89
N SER A 75 38.20 -0.59 11.65
CA SER A 75 38.50 -1.71 10.76
C SER A 75 39.32 -1.19 9.58
N VAL A 76 40.43 -1.87 9.28
CA VAL A 76 41.31 -1.57 8.15
C VAL A 76 41.47 -2.82 7.31
N ALA A 77 41.23 -2.72 6.00
CA ALA A 77 41.38 -3.82 5.06
C ALA A 77 42.21 -3.37 3.82
N HIS A 78 43.04 -4.25 3.33
CA HIS A 78 43.76 -4.05 2.07
C HIS A 78 43.82 -5.37 1.28
N LEU A 79 43.70 -5.27 -0.04
CA LEU A 79 43.69 -6.45 -0.90
C LEU A 79 45.03 -7.26 -0.76
N GLY A 80 44.88 -8.55 -0.42
CA GLY A 80 46.02 -9.43 -0.21
C GLY A 80 46.57 -9.42 1.22
N TYR A 81 45.94 -8.74 2.15
CA TYR A 81 46.32 -8.65 3.57
C TYR A 81 45.18 -9.05 4.50
N ALA A 82 45.55 -9.55 5.70
CA ALA A 82 44.57 -9.81 6.75
C ALA A 82 43.96 -8.50 7.26
N SER A 83 42.63 -8.47 7.50
CA SER A 83 41.96 -7.29 8.01
C SER A 83 42.33 -7.05 9.47
N PHE A 84 42.56 -5.78 9.83
CA PHE A 84 42.83 -5.33 11.19
C PHE A 84 41.54 -4.72 11.79
N ASN A 85 41.23 -5.14 13.02
CA ASN A 85 40.09 -4.57 13.78
C ASN A 85 40.56 -4.16 15.17
N LEU A 86 40.25 -2.93 15.59
CA LEU A 86 40.63 -2.36 16.88
C LEU A 86 39.46 -1.60 17.48
N ASN A 87 39.12 -1.92 18.74
CA ASN A 87 38.19 -1.12 19.52
C ASN A 87 38.98 -0.32 20.57
N LYS A 88 38.98 1.02 20.47
CA LYS A 88 39.77 1.89 21.33
C LYS A 88 39.03 3.18 21.67
N TYR A 89 39.29 3.66 22.90
CA TYR A 89 38.78 4.94 23.39
C TYR A 89 39.74 6.08 23.00
N PHE A 90 39.23 7.10 22.36
CA PHE A 90 39.98 8.31 21.99
C PHE A 90 39.45 9.53 22.76
N SER A 91 40.30 10.16 23.55
CA SER A 91 39.98 11.36 24.35
C SER A 91 40.68 12.63 23.85
N LYS A 92 41.69 12.50 23.00
CA LYS A 92 42.49 13.59 22.41
C LYS A 92 42.97 13.20 21.03
N ASP A 93 43.49 14.17 20.30
CA ASP A 93 44.09 13.93 18.98
C ASP A 93 45.13 12.81 19.04
N SER A 94 45.01 11.88 18.11
CA SER A 94 45.77 10.61 18.15
C SER A 94 46.14 10.16 16.76
N THR A 95 47.34 9.53 16.64
CA THR A 95 47.77 8.84 15.43
C THR A 95 47.74 7.32 15.68
N LEU A 96 47.15 6.57 14.75
CA LEU A 96 47.09 5.12 14.76
C LEU A 96 47.93 4.57 13.59
N SER A 97 49.00 3.84 13.89
CA SER A 97 49.77 3.11 12.89
C SER A 97 49.28 1.64 12.85
N VAL A 98 48.82 1.20 11.70
CA VAL A 98 48.32 -0.15 11.46
C VAL A 98 49.29 -0.86 10.55
N VAL A 99 49.76 -2.04 10.99
CA VAL A 99 50.60 -2.95 10.19
C VAL A 99 49.75 -4.13 9.78
N LEU A 100 49.58 -4.35 8.48
CA LEU A 100 48.82 -5.48 7.93
C LEU A 100 49.78 -6.60 7.51
N GLU A 101 49.43 -7.84 7.90
CA GLU A 101 50.17 -9.03 7.50
C GLU A 101 49.65 -9.58 6.15
N PRO A 102 50.54 -10.00 5.22
CA PRO A 102 50.12 -10.65 3.98
C PRO A 102 49.28 -11.91 4.28
N CYS A 103 48.14 -12.03 3.65
CA CYS A 103 47.28 -13.21 3.74
C CYS A 103 47.05 -13.76 2.34
N ALA A 104 47.46 -15.01 2.07
CA ALA A 104 47.10 -15.70 0.85
C ALA A 104 45.61 -16.08 0.96
N VAL A 105 44.74 -15.28 0.35
CA VAL A 105 43.34 -15.60 0.21
C VAL A 105 43.17 -16.33 -1.11
N ASP A 106 42.70 -17.58 -1.03
CA ASP A 106 42.19 -18.30 -2.19
C ASP A 106 40.92 -17.56 -2.66
N LEU A 107 41.04 -16.86 -3.78
CA LEU A 107 39.97 -15.99 -4.31
C LEU A 107 38.90 -16.81 -5.03
N GLU A 108 38.01 -17.45 -4.31
CA GLU A 108 36.65 -17.53 -4.79
C GLU A 108 36.09 -16.10 -4.73
N GLY A 109 35.86 -15.50 -5.89
CA GLY A 109 35.68 -14.07 -6.07
C GLY A 109 34.63 -13.43 -5.14
N VAL A 110 35.08 -12.88 -4.03
CA VAL A 110 34.32 -11.96 -3.21
C VAL A 110 34.69 -10.53 -3.63
N VAL A 111 33.92 -9.96 -4.51
CA VAL A 111 33.93 -8.51 -4.74
C VAL A 111 33.35 -7.86 -3.48
N VAL A 112 34.18 -7.47 -2.53
CA VAL A 112 33.79 -6.60 -1.43
C VAL A 112 33.65 -5.17 -1.97
N GLN A 113 32.54 -4.89 -2.63
CA GLN A 113 32.10 -3.51 -2.77
C GLN A 113 31.60 -3.08 -1.39
N GLY A 114 32.22 -2.07 -0.79
CA GLY A 114 31.69 -1.39 0.39
C GLY A 114 30.27 -0.95 0.12
N LYS A 115 29.28 -1.70 0.64
CA LYS A 115 27.88 -1.44 0.41
C LYS A 115 27.50 -0.22 1.26
N GLY A 116 27.53 0.97 0.69
CA GLY A 116 26.92 2.13 1.32
C GLY A 116 25.45 1.80 1.69
N PRO A 117 24.86 2.47 2.68
CA PRO A 117 23.51 2.17 3.15
C PRO A 117 22.46 2.29 2.03
N ARG A 118 22.83 2.85 0.90
CA ARG A 118 21.95 3.07 -0.25
C ARG A 118 22.73 3.04 -1.57
N LYS A 119 22.17 2.35 -2.56
CA LYS A 119 22.64 2.35 -3.96
C LYS A 119 21.46 2.70 -4.87
N ILE A 120 21.67 3.55 -5.87
CA ILE A 120 20.66 3.88 -6.86
C ILE A 120 20.84 2.96 -8.07
N THR A 121 19.72 2.46 -8.60
CA THR A 121 19.68 1.52 -9.73
C THR A 121 18.83 2.07 -10.88
N ALA A 122 18.77 1.34 -11.98
CA ALA A 122 17.95 1.68 -13.16
C ALA A 122 16.48 1.90 -12.83
N THR A 123 15.91 1.08 -11.95
CA THR A 123 14.48 1.08 -11.66
C THR A 123 14.13 1.79 -10.35
N GLY A 124 15.11 2.07 -9.48
CA GLY A 124 14.85 2.64 -8.18
C GLY A 124 16.08 2.70 -7.27
N GLU A 125 15.95 2.24 -6.06
CA GLU A 125 16.96 2.33 -5.02
C GLU A 125 17.12 1.02 -4.26
N VAL A 126 18.35 0.66 -3.91
CA VAL A 126 18.67 -0.49 -3.06
C VAL A 126 19.10 0.02 -1.69
N PHE A 127 18.48 -0.47 -0.64
CA PHE A 127 18.77 -0.15 0.75
C PHE A 127 19.37 -1.35 1.46
N HIS A 128 20.43 -1.11 2.23
CA HIS A 128 20.99 -2.08 3.15
C HIS A 128 20.54 -1.72 4.56
N LEU A 129 19.84 -2.66 5.21
CA LEU A 129 19.34 -2.47 6.58
C LEU A 129 20.51 -2.39 7.57
N SER A 130 20.38 -1.51 8.58
CA SER A 130 21.34 -1.39 9.67
C SER A 130 21.38 -2.67 10.51
N GLN A 131 22.45 -2.88 11.28
CA GLN A 131 22.52 -4.00 12.23
C GLN A 131 21.43 -3.92 13.29
N LYS A 132 21.05 -2.70 13.72
CA LYS A 132 19.94 -2.47 14.65
C LYS A 132 18.61 -2.99 14.05
N ALA A 133 18.32 -2.63 12.81
CA ALA A 133 17.14 -3.12 12.09
C ALA A 133 17.15 -4.63 11.92
N LYS A 134 18.30 -5.22 11.54
CA LYS A 134 18.47 -6.66 11.40
C LYS A 134 18.29 -7.43 12.72
N LYS A 135 18.64 -6.84 13.86
CA LYS A 135 18.43 -7.43 15.19
C LYS A 135 17.01 -7.24 15.73
N SER A 136 16.15 -6.47 15.08
CA SER A 136 14.79 -6.15 15.57
C SER A 136 13.89 -7.38 15.72
N GLY A 137 14.18 -8.45 14.96
CA GLY A 137 13.37 -9.66 14.93
C GLY A 137 12.01 -9.50 14.22
N ASP A 138 11.67 -8.31 13.73
CA ASP A 138 10.43 -8.01 13.04
C ASP A 138 10.75 -7.32 11.69
N PRO A 139 10.34 -7.90 10.54
CA PRO A 139 10.65 -7.33 9.23
C PRO A 139 9.98 -5.98 8.99
N PHE A 140 8.79 -5.72 9.52
CA PHE A 140 8.12 -4.43 9.39
C PHE A 140 8.87 -3.35 10.17
N ARG A 141 9.33 -3.68 11.39
CA ARG A 141 10.18 -2.77 12.17
C ARG A 141 11.50 -2.51 11.46
N ALA A 142 12.09 -3.52 10.83
CA ALA A 142 13.30 -3.35 10.05
C ALA A 142 13.09 -2.47 8.82
N LEU A 143 12.02 -2.70 8.05
CA LEU A 143 11.69 -1.89 6.87
C LEU A 143 11.34 -0.44 7.20
N SER A 144 10.90 -0.15 8.42
CA SER A 144 10.54 1.21 8.81
C SER A 144 11.71 2.18 8.89
N GLU A 145 12.97 1.72 8.83
CA GLU A 145 14.13 2.61 8.69
C GLU A 145 14.29 3.14 7.25
N ILE A 146 13.57 2.57 6.28
CA ILE A 146 13.69 2.96 4.87
C ILE A 146 12.83 4.20 4.59
N PRO A 147 13.43 5.32 4.17
CA PRO A 147 12.77 6.63 4.07
C PRO A 147 11.65 6.71 3.03
N LEU A 148 11.53 5.75 2.13
CA LEU A 148 10.53 5.72 1.05
C LEU A 148 9.23 5.02 1.45
N LEU A 149 9.21 4.41 2.64
CA LEU A 149 8.15 3.52 3.08
C LEU A 149 7.41 4.10 4.28
N ASN A 150 6.10 3.98 4.26
CA ASN A 150 5.25 4.14 5.42
C ASN A 150 4.88 2.73 5.91
N VAL A 151 5.46 2.31 7.04
CA VAL A 151 5.31 0.98 7.59
C VAL A 151 4.44 1.01 8.83
N ASP A 152 3.25 0.44 8.73
CA ASP A 152 2.40 0.15 9.88
C ASP A 152 2.80 -1.20 10.48
N ILE A 153 3.60 -1.17 11.52
CA ILE A 153 4.13 -2.37 12.18
C ILE A 153 3.01 -3.20 12.80
N ILE A 154 1.92 -2.54 13.23
CA ILE A 154 0.83 -3.17 13.98
C ILE A 154 -0.11 -3.91 13.04
N ASN A 155 -0.54 -3.23 11.99
CA ASN A 155 -1.39 -3.85 10.98
C ASN A 155 -0.57 -4.65 9.95
N GLN A 156 0.79 -4.70 10.12
CA GLN A 156 1.73 -5.37 9.22
C GLN A 156 1.54 -4.93 7.76
N LYS A 157 1.36 -3.64 7.55
CA LYS A 157 1.12 -3.05 6.24
C LYS A 157 2.27 -2.13 5.85
N VAL A 158 2.68 -2.23 4.59
CA VAL A 158 3.66 -1.32 3.98
C VAL A 158 2.97 -0.56 2.87
N THR A 159 3.14 0.76 2.85
CA THR A 159 2.61 1.65 1.81
C THR A 159 3.68 2.64 1.40
N THR A 160 3.46 3.37 0.32
CA THR A 160 4.30 4.52 -0.01
C THR A 160 4.08 5.64 1.01
N ASN A 161 4.98 6.60 1.08
CA ASN A 161 4.78 7.79 1.92
C ASN A 161 3.54 8.61 1.55
N ALA A 162 3.07 8.50 0.31
CA ALA A 162 1.81 9.11 -0.14
C ALA A 162 0.56 8.29 0.25
N GLY A 163 0.75 7.12 0.88
CA GLY A 163 -0.34 6.20 1.23
C GLY A 163 -0.80 5.30 0.08
N ASP A 164 -0.19 5.41 -1.10
CA ASP A 164 -0.51 4.56 -2.23
C ASP A 164 -0.14 3.09 -1.97
N PRO A 165 -0.89 2.12 -2.50
CA PRO A 165 -0.55 0.71 -2.42
C PRO A 165 0.76 0.44 -3.17
N LEU A 166 1.55 -0.49 -2.65
CA LEU A 166 2.76 -0.96 -3.28
C LEU A 166 2.78 -2.49 -3.32
N LEU A 167 3.52 -3.04 -4.27
CA LEU A 167 3.71 -4.46 -4.40
C LEU A 167 4.95 -4.89 -3.61
N VAL A 168 4.82 -5.94 -2.81
CA VAL A 168 5.94 -6.50 -2.05
C VAL A 168 6.40 -7.80 -2.70
N LEU A 169 7.65 -7.81 -3.14
CA LEU A 169 8.31 -8.98 -3.68
C LEU A 169 9.36 -9.49 -2.68
N VAL A 170 9.62 -10.79 -2.70
CA VAL A 170 10.74 -11.42 -2.02
C VAL A 170 11.55 -12.20 -3.06
N ASP A 171 12.83 -11.89 -3.22
CA ASP A 171 13.70 -12.42 -4.26
C ASP A 171 13.15 -12.27 -5.70
N GLY A 172 12.42 -11.17 -5.96
CA GLY A 172 11.79 -10.90 -7.25
C GLY A 172 10.39 -11.47 -7.41
N HIS A 173 9.84 -12.12 -6.39
CA HIS A 173 8.58 -12.86 -6.46
C HIS A 173 7.56 -12.30 -5.49
N LEU A 174 6.32 -12.26 -5.91
CA LEU A 174 5.21 -11.70 -5.15
C LEU A 174 4.98 -12.44 -3.82
N GLN A 175 4.79 -11.71 -2.73
CA GLN A 175 4.66 -12.25 -1.39
C GLN A 175 3.25 -12.04 -0.83
N ASN A 176 2.33 -12.98 -1.05
CA ASN A 176 0.94 -12.90 -0.59
C ASN A 176 0.74 -13.24 0.88
N SER A 177 1.59 -14.10 1.46
CA SER A 177 1.55 -14.41 2.89
C SER A 177 2.13 -13.30 3.77
N GLY A 178 2.42 -12.13 3.18
CA GLY A 178 3.11 -11.04 3.85
C GLY A 178 4.58 -11.36 4.13
N ILE A 179 5.30 -10.38 4.65
CA ILE A 179 6.74 -10.50 4.97
C ILE A 179 6.98 -10.94 6.42
N SER A 180 5.93 -11.14 7.21
CA SER A 180 6.01 -11.53 8.63
C SER A 180 6.93 -12.73 8.90
N PRO A 181 6.99 -13.78 8.06
CA PRO A 181 7.88 -14.90 8.26
C PRO A 181 9.37 -14.56 8.14
N ILE A 182 9.71 -13.43 7.53
CA ILE A 182 11.11 -13.07 7.25
C ILE A 182 11.80 -12.57 8.52
N ASP A 183 12.88 -13.23 8.93
CA ASP A 183 13.75 -12.70 9.98
C ASP A 183 14.68 -11.64 9.35
N PRO A 184 14.66 -10.38 9.82
CA PRO A 184 15.42 -9.28 9.21
C PRO A 184 16.93 -9.54 9.10
N LYS A 185 17.53 -10.38 9.95
CA LYS A 185 18.95 -10.70 9.86
C LYS A 185 19.35 -11.42 8.58
N PHE A 186 18.36 -12.00 7.86
CA PHE A 186 18.56 -12.68 6.58
C PHE A 186 18.21 -11.80 5.40
N ILE A 187 17.68 -10.62 5.60
CA ILE A 187 17.53 -9.63 4.53
C ILE A 187 18.94 -9.18 4.12
N GLU A 188 19.28 -9.43 2.87
CA GLU A 188 20.53 -8.94 2.28
C GLU A 188 20.41 -7.46 1.96
N ASN A 189 19.37 -7.11 1.19
CA ASN A 189 19.02 -5.74 0.85
C ASN A 189 17.52 -5.63 0.53
N VAL A 190 17.05 -4.40 0.37
CA VAL A 190 15.69 -4.07 -0.03
C VAL A 190 15.75 -3.16 -1.24
N GLU A 191 15.28 -3.64 -2.36
CA GLU A 191 15.19 -2.90 -3.61
C GLU A 191 13.82 -2.22 -3.68
N ILE A 192 13.78 -0.91 -3.87
CA ILE A 192 12.54 -0.17 -4.09
C ILE A 192 12.54 0.29 -5.53
N SER A 193 11.66 -0.29 -6.33
CA SER A 193 11.44 0.14 -7.70
C SER A 193 10.32 1.16 -7.75
N GLU A 194 10.65 2.33 -8.26
CA GLU A 194 9.67 3.37 -8.53
C GLU A 194 9.05 3.23 -9.92
N VAL A 195 9.52 2.26 -10.68
CA VAL A 195 9.02 1.89 -12.00
C VAL A 195 8.36 0.54 -11.89
N VAL A 196 7.11 0.45 -12.27
CA VAL A 196 6.34 -0.79 -12.29
C VAL A 196 6.52 -1.42 -13.66
N SER A 197 7.04 -2.64 -13.70
CA SER A 197 7.18 -3.39 -14.96
C SER A 197 5.81 -3.67 -15.60
N ALA A 198 5.78 -3.88 -16.92
CA ALA A 198 4.57 -4.13 -17.68
C ALA A 198 3.67 -5.22 -17.07
N ARG A 199 4.30 -6.27 -16.54
CA ARG A 199 3.66 -7.38 -15.83
C ARG A 199 2.73 -6.95 -14.68
N TYR A 200 3.09 -5.92 -13.94
CA TYR A 200 2.36 -5.49 -12.74
C TYR A 200 1.50 -4.23 -12.96
N LEU A 201 1.46 -3.68 -14.17
CA LEU A 201 0.71 -2.45 -14.46
C LEU A 201 -0.79 -2.59 -14.19
N LYS A 202 -1.39 -3.72 -14.56
CA LYS A 202 -2.82 -3.98 -14.32
C LYS A 202 -3.20 -4.05 -12.84
N MET A 203 -2.23 -4.33 -11.95
CA MET A 203 -2.47 -4.37 -10.50
C MET A 203 -2.68 -2.97 -9.87
N GLY A 204 -2.54 -1.90 -10.64
CA GLY A 204 -2.75 -0.53 -10.18
C GLY A 204 -1.75 -0.06 -9.12
N VAL A 205 -0.65 -0.80 -8.92
CA VAL A 205 0.39 -0.46 -7.95
C VAL A 205 1.32 0.60 -8.51
N LYS A 206 1.82 1.47 -7.66
CA LYS A 206 2.66 2.61 -8.07
C LYS A 206 4.14 2.40 -7.77
N LYS A 207 4.48 1.46 -6.88
CA LYS A 207 5.86 1.11 -6.50
C LYS A 207 5.97 -0.37 -6.20
N ILE A 208 7.17 -0.90 -6.34
CA ILE A 208 7.51 -2.29 -6.01
C ILE A 208 8.61 -2.27 -4.96
N ILE A 209 8.46 -3.07 -3.91
CA ILE A 209 9.54 -3.40 -2.96
C ILE A 209 9.95 -4.83 -3.22
N ASN A 210 11.25 -5.05 -3.39
CA ASN A 210 11.80 -6.38 -3.53
C ASN A 210 12.80 -6.64 -2.40
N ILE A 211 12.47 -7.55 -1.50
CA ILE A 211 13.30 -7.94 -0.37
C ILE A 211 14.19 -9.09 -0.82
N ARG A 212 15.49 -8.85 -0.95
CA ARG A 212 16.47 -9.87 -1.29
C ARG A 212 16.96 -10.57 -0.04
N LEU A 213 16.95 -11.90 -0.07
CA LEU A 213 17.39 -12.75 1.04
C LEU A 213 18.75 -13.41 0.75
N LYS A 214 19.49 -13.72 1.81
CA LYS A 214 20.77 -14.47 1.74
C LYS A 214 20.56 -15.91 1.31
N LYS A 215 21.45 -16.50 0.53
CA LYS A 215 21.26 -17.76 -0.23
C LYS A 215 21.41 -19.11 0.51
N ASN A 216 21.28 -19.27 1.82
CA ASN A 216 21.50 -20.56 2.55
C ASN A 216 20.25 -21.09 3.24
N ARG A 217 19.77 -22.34 2.99
CA ARG A 217 18.38 -22.78 3.30
C ARG A 217 18.27 -24.01 4.24
N PRO A 218 18.20 -23.87 5.58
CA PRO A 218 17.83 -24.96 6.51
C PRO A 218 16.32 -25.08 6.69
N LEU A 219 15.90 -26.07 7.50
CA LEU A 219 14.53 -26.18 8.02
C LEU A 219 14.13 -24.92 8.79
N TYR A 220 12.97 -24.35 8.46
CA TYR A 220 12.41 -23.23 9.21
C TYR A 220 10.95 -23.49 9.61
N ALA A 221 10.56 -22.88 10.73
CA ALA A 221 9.19 -22.84 11.19
C ALA A 221 8.86 -21.43 11.71
N TYR A 222 7.70 -20.94 11.33
CA TYR A 222 7.17 -19.64 11.72
C TYR A 222 5.71 -19.81 12.14
N THR A 223 5.33 -19.15 13.23
CA THR A 223 3.93 -19.00 13.63
C THR A 223 3.75 -17.61 14.25
N ASP A 224 2.70 -16.91 13.86
CA ASP A 224 2.30 -15.62 14.41
C ASP A 224 0.82 -15.68 14.78
N ILE A 225 0.52 -15.40 16.03
CA ILE A 225 -0.85 -15.28 16.53
C ILE A 225 -1.05 -13.82 16.94
N ARG A 226 -2.10 -13.23 16.42
CA ARG A 226 -2.38 -11.82 16.64
C ARG A 226 -3.84 -11.59 16.95
N THR A 227 -4.10 -10.71 17.90
CA THR A 227 -5.44 -10.27 18.22
C THR A 227 -5.45 -8.79 18.57
N ARG A 228 -6.49 -8.07 18.12
CA ARG A 228 -6.75 -6.67 18.46
C ARG A 228 -8.22 -6.50 18.76
N HIS A 229 -8.52 -5.86 19.86
CA HIS A 229 -9.89 -5.57 20.29
C HIS A 229 -10.00 -4.14 20.81
N ASP A 230 -11.08 -3.46 20.47
CA ASP A 230 -11.42 -2.20 21.12
C ASP A 230 -12.00 -2.45 22.52
N ILE A 231 -12.03 -1.40 23.32
CA ILE A 231 -12.75 -1.37 24.58
C ILE A 231 -14.04 -0.61 24.31
N PRO A 232 -15.23 -1.23 24.27
CA PRO A 232 -15.73 -2.37 25.02
C PRO A 232 -15.93 -3.69 24.22
N LEU A 233 -15.05 -4.10 23.34
CA LEU A 233 -15.12 -5.35 22.58
C LEU A 233 -16.22 -5.36 21.49
N ARG A 234 -16.46 -4.21 20.86
CA ARG A 234 -17.41 -4.11 19.74
C ARG A 234 -16.76 -4.34 18.39
N GLU A 235 -15.49 -4.01 18.26
CA GLU A 235 -14.71 -4.19 17.04
C GLU A 235 -13.41 -4.93 17.35
N GLY A 236 -13.05 -5.85 16.48
CA GLY A 236 -11.79 -6.53 16.66
C GLY A 236 -11.50 -7.57 15.58
N PHE A 237 -10.30 -8.11 15.68
CA PHE A 237 -9.90 -9.26 14.89
C PHE A 237 -8.98 -10.17 15.70
N GLY A 238 -8.97 -11.45 15.32
CA GLY A 238 -8.00 -12.43 15.78
C GLY A 238 -7.59 -13.33 14.63
N GLY A 239 -6.34 -13.78 14.63
CA GLY A 239 -5.88 -14.66 13.58
C GLY A 239 -4.51 -15.27 13.86
N ALA A 240 -4.17 -16.24 13.03
CA ALA A 240 -2.90 -16.93 13.05
C ALA A 240 -2.36 -17.12 11.65
N ASN A 241 -1.06 -16.95 11.50
CA ASN A 241 -0.29 -17.31 10.32
C ASN A 241 0.72 -18.38 10.69
N PHE A 242 1.01 -19.29 9.79
CA PHE A 242 2.08 -20.26 9.95
C PHE A 242 2.82 -20.51 8.64
N GLU A 243 4.08 -20.87 8.71
CA GLU A 243 4.86 -21.37 7.57
C GLU A 243 5.89 -22.39 8.06
N PHE A 244 5.96 -23.52 7.37
CA PHE A 244 6.93 -24.58 7.60
C PHE A 244 7.62 -24.90 6.29
N GLY A 245 8.94 -24.91 6.30
CA GLY A 245 9.71 -25.17 5.08
C GLY A 245 10.96 -25.97 5.32
N LYS A 246 11.30 -26.84 4.37
CA LYS A 246 12.50 -27.65 4.36
C LYS A 246 13.05 -27.77 2.95
N LYS A 247 14.26 -27.20 2.71
CA LYS A 247 15.00 -27.27 1.44
C LYS A 247 14.16 -26.94 0.19
N LYS A 248 13.37 -27.92 -0.30
CA LYS A 248 12.66 -27.85 -1.59
C LYS A 248 11.15 -27.67 -1.45
N PHE A 249 10.61 -27.73 -0.24
CA PHE A 249 9.17 -27.68 0.00
C PHE A 249 8.81 -26.81 1.19
N ALA A 250 7.75 -26.01 1.04
CA ALA A 250 7.17 -25.27 2.15
C ALA A 250 5.65 -25.26 2.06
N VAL A 251 5.00 -25.20 3.22
CA VAL A 251 3.56 -24.99 3.36
C VAL A 251 3.35 -23.81 4.28
N SER A 252 2.52 -22.88 3.86
CA SER A 252 2.06 -21.75 4.67
C SER A 252 0.54 -21.71 4.71
N GLY A 253 0.01 -21.09 5.75
CA GLY A 253 -1.41 -20.86 5.85
C GLY A 253 -1.74 -19.74 6.82
N SER A 254 -2.97 -19.25 6.71
CA SER A 254 -3.51 -18.22 7.58
C SER A 254 -4.98 -18.46 7.87
N VAL A 255 -5.40 -18.05 9.05
CA VAL A 255 -6.82 -17.99 9.43
C VAL A 255 -7.04 -16.69 10.18
N PHE A 256 -7.99 -15.88 9.73
CA PHE A 256 -8.38 -14.62 10.36
C PHE A 256 -9.88 -14.54 10.54
N TYR A 257 -10.28 -13.99 11.66
CA TYR A 257 -11.66 -13.63 11.95
C TYR A 257 -11.71 -12.14 12.33
N ASN A 258 -12.63 -11.40 11.74
CA ASN A 258 -12.89 -10.01 12.09
C ASN A 258 -14.36 -9.82 12.45
N TYR A 259 -14.64 -8.88 13.35
CA TYR A 259 -16.00 -8.58 13.75
C TYR A 259 -16.19 -7.09 14.05
N LEU A 260 -17.42 -6.66 13.79
CA LEU A 260 -18.01 -5.41 14.25
C LEU A 260 -19.40 -5.76 14.80
N HIS A 261 -19.62 -5.56 16.10
CA HIS A 261 -20.83 -6.01 16.78
C HIS A 261 -21.74 -4.84 17.12
N LYS A 262 -22.87 -4.71 16.41
CA LYS A 262 -23.93 -3.72 16.64
C LYS A 262 -23.41 -2.31 16.93
N ASP A 263 -22.56 -1.79 16.03
CA ASP A 263 -21.98 -0.48 16.20
C ASP A 263 -22.99 0.61 15.86
N LYS A 264 -23.39 1.36 16.89
CA LYS A 264 -24.42 2.39 16.79
C LYS A 264 -23.81 3.75 16.48
N SER A 265 -24.39 4.48 15.56
CA SER A 265 -24.01 5.84 15.18
C SER A 265 -25.22 6.70 14.84
N ASP A 266 -25.07 8.02 14.96
CA ASP A 266 -26.10 8.95 14.55
C ASP A 266 -26.12 9.08 13.02
N PHE A 267 -27.29 9.15 12.44
CA PHE A 267 -27.52 9.26 11.01
C PHE A 267 -28.61 10.33 10.75
N GLU A 268 -28.31 11.22 9.79
CA GLU A 268 -29.27 12.25 9.35
C GLU A 268 -29.27 12.27 7.81
N ARG A 269 -30.47 12.47 7.25
CA ARG A 269 -30.65 12.53 5.79
C ARG A 269 -31.77 13.47 5.42
N GLU A 270 -31.50 14.34 4.46
CA GLU A 270 -32.49 15.16 3.79
C GLU A 270 -32.50 14.82 2.31
N GLU A 271 -33.68 14.68 1.72
CA GLU A 271 -33.83 14.38 0.29
C GLU A 271 -34.94 15.29 -0.27
N GLN A 272 -34.72 15.80 -1.47
CA GLN A 272 -35.67 16.66 -2.15
C GLN A 272 -35.74 16.30 -3.65
N SER A 273 -36.94 16.10 -4.13
CA SER A 273 -37.32 16.08 -5.54
C SER A 273 -38.27 17.24 -5.84
N PRO A 274 -38.66 17.51 -7.09
CA PRO A 274 -39.57 18.62 -7.43
C PRO A 274 -40.90 18.58 -6.72
N SER A 275 -41.42 17.41 -6.32
CA SER A 275 -42.71 17.23 -5.73
C SER A 275 -42.72 16.75 -4.27
N VAL A 276 -41.58 16.30 -3.75
CA VAL A 276 -41.50 15.66 -2.44
C VAL A 276 -40.19 16.03 -1.75
N SER A 277 -40.26 16.23 -0.45
CA SER A 277 -39.11 16.38 0.44
C SER A 277 -39.21 15.44 1.62
N ARG A 278 -38.08 14.90 2.09
CA ARG A 278 -37.97 14.02 3.24
C ARG A 278 -36.85 14.51 4.16
N ILE A 279 -37.10 14.55 5.43
CA ILE A 279 -36.10 14.89 6.46
C ILE A 279 -36.17 13.80 7.50
N LEU A 280 -35.07 13.06 7.65
CA LEU A 280 -34.99 11.88 8.51
C LEU A 280 -33.75 11.97 9.40
N LYS A 281 -33.88 11.60 10.66
CA LYS A 281 -32.78 11.48 11.62
C LYS A 281 -32.99 10.28 12.53
N GLY A 282 -31.93 9.71 13.03
CA GLY A 282 -32.05 8.61 13.97
C GLY A 282 -30.74 7.84 14.13
N GLU A 283 -30.86 6.57 14.42
CA GLU A 283 -29.72 5.68 14.70
C GLU A 283 -29.47 4.74 13.53
N LYS A 284 -28.17 4.59 13.21
CA LYS A 284 -27.64 3.58 12.32
C LYS A 284 -26.88 2.55 13.14
N ILE A 285 -27.09 1.28 12.85
CA ILE A 285 -26.43 0.14 13.52
C ILE A 285 -25.72 -0.68 12.45
N ASP A 286 -24.40 -0.77 12.55
CA ASP A 286 -23.55 -1.55 11.67
C ASP A 286 -23.14 -2.85 12.36
N GLY A 287 -23.14 -3.95 11.61
CA GLY A 287 -22.63 -5.26 12.04
C GLY A 287 -21.82 -5.91 10.94
N LYS A 288 -20.74 -6.61 11.32
CA LYS A 288 -19.90 -7.34 10.38
C LYS A 288 -19.25 -8.54 11.08
N HIS A 289 -19.22 -9.68 10.39
CA HIS A 289 -18.49 -10.86 10.80
C HIS A 289 -17.83 -11.46 9.56
N GLY A 290 -16.54 -11.75 9.62
CA GLY A 290 -15.82 -12.29 8.47
C GLY A 290 -14.74 -13.27 8.86
N TRP A 291 -14.66 -14.37 8.10
CA TRP A 291 -13.58 -15.35 8.13
C TRP A 291 -12.82 -15.29 6.82
N GLU A 292 -11.52 -15.34 6.92
CA GLU A 292 -10.62 -15.50 5.79
C GLU A 292 -9.61 -16.59 6.14
N SER A 293 -9.40 -17.56 5.27
CA SER A 293 -8.37 -18.56 5.43
C SER A 293 -7.63 -18.82 4.12
N SER A 294 -6.37 -19.17 4.22
CA SER A 294 -5.55 -19.55 3.07
C SER A 294 -4.60 -20.69 3.40
N VAL A 295 -4.32 -21.50 2.40
CA VAL A 295 -3.26 -22.51 2.42
C VAL A 295 -2.49 -22.43 1.11
N MET A 296 -1.17 -22.45 1.19
CA MET A 296 -0.27 -22.44 0.05
C MET A 296 0.83 -23.47 0.21
N ALA A 297 1.07 -24.25 -0.83
CA ALA A 297 2.21 -25.15 -0.97
C ALA A 297 3.20 -24.59 -1.98
N LYS A 298 4.48 -24.63 -1.67
CA LYS A 298 5.59 -24.15 -2.49
C LYS A 298 6.55 -25.31 -2.74
N TRP A 299 6.98 -25.52 -3.98
CA TRP A 299 7.85 -26.60 -4.37
C TRP A 299 8.94 -26.16 -5.34
N VAL A 300 10.19 -26.45 -4.98
CA VAL A 300 11.41 -26.10 -5.75
C VAL A 300 12.12 -27.42 -6.06
N PRO A 301 11.72 -28.15 -7.13
CA PRO A 301 12.29 -29.46 -7.45
C PRO A 301 13.79 -29.38 -7.77
N ASN A 302 14.21 -28.31 -8.45
CA ASN A 302 15.58 -28.04 -8.88
C ASN A 302 15.88 -26.54 -8.82
N ASN A 303 17.02 -26.09 -9.32
CA ASN A 303 17.43 -24.68 -9.30
C ASN A 303 16.74 -23.85 -10.40
N ALA A 304 16.13 -24.50 -11.39
CA ALA A 304 15.48 -23.84 -12.53
C ALA A 304 13.98 -23.67 -12.32
N ASP A 305 13.33 -24.61 -11.61
CA ASP A 305 11.87 -24.66 -11.52
C ASP A 305 11.36 -24.32 -10.13
N TYR A 306 10.30 -23.53 -10.10
CA TYR A 306 9.51 -23.22 -8.90
C TYR A 306 8.03 -23.40 -9.21
N PHE A 307 7.32 -24.05 -8.30
CA PHE A 307 5.86 -24.20 -8.34
C PHE A 307 5.24 -23.68 -7.06
N SER A 308 4.06 -23.08 -7.16
CA SER A 308 3.20 -22.88 -6.01
C SER A 308 1.73 -23.11 -6.33
N PHE A 309 1.01 -23.62 -5.33
CA PHE A 309 -0.42 -23.91 -5.37
C PHE A 309 -1.05 -23.24 -4.15
N ALA A 310 -2.10 -22.47 -4.34
CA ALA A 310 -2.76 -21.79 -3.24
C ALA A 310 -4.27 -21.91 -3.34
N ILE A 311 -4.91 -22.00 -2.18
CA ILE A 311 -6.37 -21.91 -2.03
C ILE A 311 -6.63 -20.89 -0.92
N LYS A 312 -7.56 -19.97 -1.19
CA LYS A 312 -8.05 -19.00 -0.24
C LYS A 312 -9.56 -19.09 -0.15
N THR A 313 -10.11 -18.97 1.06
CA THR A 313 -11.55 -18.92 1.29
C THR A 313 -11.91 -17.64 2.04
N LEU A 314 -13.07 -17.10 1.72
CA LEU A 314 -13.64 -15.92 2.35
C LEU A 314 -15.10 -16.22 2.69
N ALA A 315 -15.52 -15.89 3.90
CA ALA A 315 -16.92 -15.87 4.29
C ALA A 315 -17.18 -14.59 5.09
N GLN A 316 -18.04 -13.73 4.61
CA GLN A 316 -18.36 -12.46 5.24
C GLN A 316 -19.87 -12.26 5.32
N ASN A 317 -20.35 -11.83 6.50
CA ASN A 317 -21.69 -11.34 6.69
C ASN A 317 -21.63 -9.89 7.18
N SER A 318 -22.39 -9.00 6.58
CA SER A 318 -22.56 -7.63 7.04
C SER A 318 -24.04 -7.29 7.19
N SER A 319 -24.34 -6.41 8.11
CA SER A 319 -25.69 -5.91 8.33
C SER A 319 -25.68 -4.42 8.63
N ILE A 320 -26.64 -3.72 8.07
CA ILE A 320 -26.88 -2.31 8.36
C ILE A 320 -28.35 -2.18 8.71
N SER A 321 -28.69 -1.57 9.84
CA SER A 321 -30.05 -1.12 10.10
C SER A 321 -30.08 0.36 10.41
N ARG A 322 -31.16 1.03 10.01
CA ARG A 322 -31.41 2.46 10.27
C ARG A 322 -32.82 2.62 10.76
N ASN A 323 -32.98 3.12 11.98
CA ASN A 323 -34.25 3.47 12.55
C ASN A 323 -34.36 4.99 12.60
N LEU A 324 -35.15 5.55 11.70
CA LEU A 324 -35.21 6.98 11.45
C LEU A 324 -36.60 7.50 11.65
N GLU A 325 -36.70 8.69 12.23
CA GLU A 325 -37.92 9.45 12.41
C GLU A 325 -37.79 10.81 11.72
N GLY A 326 -38.88 11.34 11.20
CA GLY A 326 -38.85 12.64 10.57
C GLY A 326 -40.13 13.04 9.86
N GLN A 327 -39.99 13.71 8.74
CA GLN A 327 -41.09 14.28 7.98
C GLN A 327 -41.06 13.88 6.51
N TYR A 328 -42.23 13.62 5.97
CA TYR A 328 -42.50 13.48 4.54
C TYR A 328 -43.38 14.67 4.13
N ILE A 329 -42.90 15.49 3.22
CA ILE A 329 -43.54 16.75 2.81
C ILE A 329 -43.86 16.63 1.32
N LYS A 330 -45.20 16.62 1.01
CA LYS A 330 -45.76 16.65 -0.36
C LYS A 330 -46.82 17.69 -0.37
N ASN A 331 -47.32 18.54 -0.50
CA ASN A 331 -48.38 19.52 -0.28
C ASN A 331 -48.64 19.79 1.21
N GLN A 332 -48.55 18.77 2.05
CA GLN A 332 -48.66 18.84 3.50
C GLN A 332 -47.51 18.03 4.13
N SER A 333 -47.22 18.32 5.39
CA SER A 333 -46.21 17.59 6.15
C SER A 333 -46.87 16.47 6.94
N PHE A 334 -46.25 15.27 6.81
CA PHE A 334 -46.67 14.07 7.55
C PHE A 334 -45.47 13.56 8.35
N GLN A 335 -45.76 13.02 9.55
CA GLN A 335 -44.73 12.29 10.29
C GLN A 335 -44.33 11.02 9.53
N LEU A 336 -43.04 10.75 9.41
CA LEU A 336 -42.50 9.59 8.75
C LEU A 336 -41.62 8.81 9.72
N ASN A 337 -41.90 7.52 9.88
CA ASN A 337 -41.00 6.57 10.53
C ASN A 337 -40.50 5.62 9.48
N SER A 338 -39.17 5.44 9.39
CA SER A 338 -38.49 4.65 8.38
C SER A 338 -37.56 3.66 9.06
N ASP A 339 -37.77 2.37 8.87
CA ASP A 339 -36.92 1.28 9.31
C ASP A 339 -36.33 0.59 8.09
N PHE A 340 -35.02 0.72 7.91
CA PHE A 340 -34.25 0.09 6.85
C PHE A 340 -33.36 -1.01 7.41
N GLN A 341 -33.36 -2.17 6.79
CA GLN A 341 -32.50 -3.28 7.11
C GLN A 341 -31.81 -3.80 5.82
N ASN A 342 -30.50 -3.95 5.89
CA ASN A 342 -29.69 -4.60 4.85
C ASN A 342 -28.92 -5.76 5.48
N ARG A 343 -28.85 -6.90 4.77
CA ARG A 343 -28.05 -8.07 5.13
C ARG A 343 -27.33 -8.56 3.88
N ASP A 344 -26.00 -8.45 3.91
CA ASP A 344 -25.14 -8.94 2.84
C ASP A 344 -24.39 -10.16 3.33
N LYS A 345 -24.39 -11.20 2.52
CA LYS A 345 -23.57 -12.38 2.72
C LYS A 345 -22.72 -12.64 1.49
N THR A 346 -21.41 -12.75 1.69
CA THR A 346 -20.45 -13.08 0.63
C THR A 346 -19.63 -14.28 1.05
N ASP A 347 -19.66 -15.35 0.23
CA ASP A 347 -18.85 -16.55 0.36
C ASP A 347 -18.00 -16.71 -0.90
N GLY A 348 -16.71 -16.98 -0.76
CA GLY A 348 -15.79 -17.12 -1.90
C GLY A 348 -14.71 -18.17 -1.71
N VAL A 349 -14.30 -18.76 -2.82
CA VAL A 349 -13.15 -19.65 -2.93
C VAL A 349 -12.32 -19.22 -4.12
N LEU A 350 -11.03 -19.17 -3.91
CA LEU A 350 -10.06 -18.72 -4.89
C LEU A 350 -8.91 -19.71 -4.91
N GLY A 351 -8.54 -20.21 -6.09
CA GLY A 351 -7.46 -21.16 -6.30
C GLY A 351 -6.48 -20.63 -7.35
N GLY A 352 -5.19 -20.91 -7.16
CA GLY A 352 -4.16 -20.49 -8.09
C GLY A 352 -3.03 -21.48 -8.23
N ILE A 353 -2.45 -21.51 -9.41
CA ILE A 353 -1.27 -22.30 -9.78
C ILE A 353 -0.27 -21.37 -10.44
N TYR A 354 0.96 -21.39 -9.97
CA TYR A 354 2.06 -20.61 -10.51
C TYR A 354 3.25 -21.52 -10.80
N HIS A 355 3.83 -21.37 -11.97
CA HIS A 355 5.10 -22.01 -12.37
C HIS A 355 6.07 -20.94 -12.87
N GLU A 356 7.33 -21.09 -12.51
CA GLU A 356 8.44 -20.30 -13.01
C GLU A 356 9.59 -21.20 -13.41
N HIS A 357 10.10 -20.98 -14.60
CA HIS A 357 11.30 -21.63 -15.12
C HIS A 357 12.41 -20.60 -15.39
N THR A 358 13.55 -20.77 -14.76
CA THR A 358 14.74 -19.96 -15.01
C THR A 358 15.68 -20.69 -15.95
N PHE A 359 15.91 -20.14 -17.13
CA PHE A 359 16.83 -20.69 -18.14
C PHE A 359 18.29 -20.50 -17.75
N LYS A 360 19.22 -21.18 -18.46
CA LYS A 360 20.66 -21.09 -18.22
C LYS A 360 21.23 -19.68 -18.44
N ASN A 361 20.62 -18.88 -19.31
CA ASN A 361 20.97 -17.48 -19.58
C ASN A 361 20.30 -16.50 -18.61
N GLU A 362 19.78 -16.99 -17.47
CA GLU A 362 19.07 -16.21 -16.45
C GLU A 362 17.72 -15.63 -16.92
N SER A 363 17.27 -15.86 -18.16
CA SER A 363 15.91 -15.51 -18.59
C SER A 363 14.87 -16.32 -17.81
N VAL A 364 13.69 -15.76 -17.62
CA VAL A 364 12.65 -16.34 -16.77
C VAL A 364 11.33 -16.44 -17.55
N LEU A 365 10.76 -17.63 -17.59
CA LEU A 365 9.37 -17.87 -18.05
C LEU A 365 8.48 -18.08 -16.86
N THR A 366 7.39 -17.32 -16.76
CA THR A 366 6.37 -17.50 -15.74
C THR A 366 5.03 -17.83 -16.36
N THR A 367 4.30 -18.75 -15.73
CA THR A 367 2.92 -19.08 -16.06
C THR A 367 2.07 -19.03 -14.81
N PHE A 368 0.96 -18.35 -14.87
CA PHE A 368 0.04 -18.20 -13.75
C PHE A 368 -1.39 -18.46 -14.21
N PHE A 369 -2.09 -19.32 -13.49
CA PHE A 369 -3.53 -19.55 -13.64
C PHE A 369 -4.23 -19.33 -12.32
N GLN A 370 -5.36 -18.63 -12.36
CA GLN A 370 -6.21 -18.35 -11.20
C GLN A 370 -7.66 -18.55 -11.55
N TYR A 371 -8.40 -19.15 -10.62
CA TYR A 371 -9.85 -19.24 -10.63
C TYR A 371 -10.42 -18.66 -9.35
N ASN A 372 -11.36 -17.75 -9.47
CA ASN A 372 -12.07 -17.13 -8.36
C ASN A 372 -13.58 -17.37 -8.51
N TYR A 373 -14.17 -17.99 -7.51
CA TYR A 373 -15.61 -18.17 -7.37
C TYR A 373 -16.11 -17.43 -6.14
N CYS A 374 -17.09 -16.57 -6.31
CA CYS A 374 -17.67 -15.78 -5.23
C CYS A 374 -19.20 -15.74 -5.38
N ILE A 375 -19.92 -15.97 -4.28
CA ILE A 375 -21.38 -15.77 -4.21
C ILE A 375 -21.64 -14.62 -3.25
N SER A 376 -22.34 -13.61 -3.72
CA SER A 376 -22.90 -12.52 -2.90
C SER A 376 -24.42 -12.61 -2.87
N LYS A 377 -24.99 -12.39 -1.68
CA LYS A 377 -26.45 -12.30 -1.47
C LYS A 377 -26.75 -11.03 -0.72
N ILE A 378 -27.61 -10.20 -1.28
CA ILE A 378 -28.09 -8.97 -0.71
C ILE A 378 -29.57 -9.14 -0.43
N ASN A 379 -29.99 -8.83 0.79
CA ASN A 379 -31.39 -8.76 1.18
C ASN A 379 -31.63 -7.46 1.91
N GLU A 380 -32.51 -6.65 1.40
CA GLU A 380 -32.85 -5.35 1.94
C GLU A 380 -34.35 -5.23 2.16
N THR A 381 -34.74 -4.58 3.24
CA THR A 381 -36.14 -4.30 3.58
C THR A 381 -36.24 -2.86 4.04
N LEU A 382 -37.20 -2.14 3.52
CA LEU A 382 -37.60 -0.80 3.96
C LEU A 382 -39.06 -0.82 4.41
N ASN A 383 -39.29 -0.49 5.67
CA ASN A 383 -40.60 -0.30 6.24
C ASN A 383 -40.83 1.18 6.52
N GLU A 384 -41.83 1.77 5.92
CA GLU A 384 -42.17 3.17 6.12
C GLU A 384 -43.60 3.32 6.57
N ASN A 385 -43.80 4.13 7.62
CA ASN A 385 -45.10 4.49 8.15
C ASN A 385 -45.30 6.00 8.03
N PHE A 386 -46.24 6.44 7.22
CA PHE A 386 -46.64 7.83 7.09
C PHE A 386 -48.13 7.93 6.86
N ASN A 387 -48.76 8.93 7.49
CA ASN A 387 -50.20 9.20 7.36
C ASN A 387 -51.09 7.95 7.56
N ASN A 388 -50.82 7.13 8.58
CA ASN A 388 -51.49 5.85 8.88
C ASN A 388 -51.40 4.79 7.76
N THR A 389 -50.51 4.99 6.79
CA THR A 389 -50.22 4.01 5.74
C THR A 389 -48.90 3.33 6.05
N HIS A 390 -48.91 2.00 6.03
CA HIS A 390 -47.71 1.18 6.11
C HIS A 390 -47.27 0.75 4.70
N GLN A 391 -46.03 0.99 4.37
CA GLN A 391 -45.41 0.54 3.12
C GLN A 391 -44.19 -0.30 3.44
N GLU A 392 -44.17 -1.52 2.93
CA GLU A 392 -43.02 -2.40 2.98
C GLU A 392 -42.45 -2.59 1.55
N THR A 393 -41.15 -2.39 1.38
CA THR A 393 -40.46 -2.62 0.13
C THR A 393 -39.30 -3.55 0.39
N ASN A 394 -39.20 -4.59 -0.43
CA ASN A 394 -38.15 -5.62 -0.32
C ASN A 394 -37.30 -5.68 -1.60
N TYR A 395 -36.01 -5.85 -1.43
CA TYR A 395 -35.07 -6.11 -2.53
C TYR A 395 -34.22 -7.32 -2.19
N GLY A 396 -34.00 -8.19 -3.16
CA GLY A 396 -33.19 -9.39 -2.97
C GLY A 396 -32.42 -9.77 -4.23
N GLU A 397 -31.10 -9.81 -4.11
CA GLU A 397 -30.23 -10.18 -5.20
C GLU A 397 -29.23 -11.27 -4.79
N LYS A 398 -28.96 -12.19 -5.72
CA LYS A 398 -27.90 -13.17 -5.61
C LYS A 398 -27.01 -13.06 -6.83
N THR A 399 -25.74 -12.73 -6.65
CA THR A 399 -24.71 -12.71 -7.70
C THR A 399 -23.73 -13.85 -7.48
N ALA A 400 -23.53 -14.70 -8.52
CA ALA A 400 -22.48 -15.72 -8.54
C ALA A 400 -21.44 -15.34 -9.59
N ARG A 401 -20.25 -14.97 -9.13
CA ARG A 401 -19.10 -14.60 -9.98
C ARG A 401 -18.18 -15.77 -10.21
N ASN A 402 -17.81 -16.00 -11.48
CA ASN A 402 -16.72 -16.84 -11.90
C ASN A 402 -15.70 -15.98 -12.63
N GLN A 403 -14.46 -15.99 -12.19
CA GLN A 403 -13.38 -15.24 -12.80
C GLN A 403 -12.19 -16.16 -13.05
N TYR A 404 -11.66 -16.10 -14.25
CA TYR A 404 -10.49 -16.85 -14.71
C TYR A 404 -9.42 -15.86 -15.14
N THR A 405 -8.19 -16.10 -14.70
CA THR A 405 -7.02 -15.34 -15.13
C THR A 405 -5.93 -16.31 -15.57
N LEU A 406 -5.37 -16.09 -16.73
CA LEU A 406 -4.21 -16.81 -17.25
C LEU A 406 -3.17 -15.80 -17.70
N SER A 407 -1.95 -15.87 -17.18
CA SER A 407 -0.85 -15.07 -17.68
C SER A 407 0.37 -15.92 -18.03
N VAL A 408 1.08 -15.50 -19.06
CA VAL A 408 2.36 -16.08 -19.50
C VAL A 408 3.29 -14.91 -19.76
N ASP A 409 4.44 -14.90 -19.07
CA ASP A 409 5.42 -13.81 -19.15
C ASP A 409 6.81 -14.38 -19.38
N PHE A 410 7.58 -13.76 -20.26
CA PHE A 410 8.97 -14.08 -20.52
C PHE A 410 9.82 -12.83 -20.32
N ASP A 411 10.77 -12.93 -19.38
CA ASP A 411 11.71 -11.86 -19.01
C ASP A 411 13.12 -12.27 -19.41
N THR A 412 13.79 -11.44 -20.18
CA THR A 412 15.25 -11.59 -20.39
C THR A 412 16.01 -10.82 -19.32
N GLN A 413 17.20 -11.31 -18.94
CA GLN A 413 18.11 -10.58 -18.07
C GLN A 413 19.44 -10.38 -18.79
N GLU A 414 19.43 -9.62 -19.88
CA GLU A 414 20.63 -9.43 -20.71
C GLU A 414 21.33 -8.11 -20.40
N LYS A 415 22.51 -8.22 -19.79
CA LYS A 415 23.27 -7.06 -19.29
C LYS A 415 23.76 -6.10 -20.39
N SER A 416 23.84 -6.54 -21.64
CA SER A 416 24.42 -5.75 -22.75
C SER A 416 23.37 -4.91 -23.49
N PHE A 417 22.16 -5.45 -23.69
CA PHE A 417 21.10 -4.79 -24.48
C PHE A 417 19.97 -4.20 -23.62
N GLY A 418 19.95 -4.46 -22.30
CA GLY A 418 18.83 -4.16 -21.43
C GLY A 418 17.84 -5.32 -21.33
N ASP A 419 16.87 -5.19 -20.43
CA ASP A 419 15.88 -6.24 -20.13
C ASP A 419 14.68 -6.10 -21.06
N ILE A 420 14.29 -7.20 -21.70
CA ILE A 420 13.06 -7.30 -22.51
C ILE A 420 12.06 -8.17 -21.77
N ASN A 421 10.83 -7.71 -21.67
CA ASN A 421 9.71 -8.42 -21.09
C ASN A 421 8.60 -8.55 -22.13
N ILE A 422 8.16 -9.79 -22.42
CA ILE A 422 7.05 -10.08 -23.33
C ILE A 422 6.03 -10.92 -22.56
N GLY A 423 4.77 -10.55 -22.63
CA GLY A 423 3.74 -11.31 -21.95
C GLY A 423 2.36 -11.19 -22.54
N ASN A 424 1.51 -12.11 -22.14
CA ASN A 424 0.08 -12.11 -22.41
C ASN A 424 -0.70 -12.42 -21.14
N GLU A 425 -1.78 -11.69 -20.91
CA GLU A 425 -2.73 -11.93 -19.82
C GLU A 425 -4.15 -11.98 -20.37
N LEU A 426 -4.84 -13.06 -20.11
CA LEU A 426 -6.25 -13.26 -20.36
C LEU A 426 -7.02 -13.23 -19.05
N GLU A 427 -8.03 -12.39 -18.98
CA GLU A 427 -8.99 -12.35 -17.88
C GLU A 427 -10.40 -12.52 -18.44
N TYR A 428 -11.19 -13.38 -17.81
CA TYR A 428 -12.59 -13.63 -18.15
C TYR A 428 -13.43 -13.67 -16.90
N THR A 429 -14.47 -12.86 -16.82
CA THR A 429 -15.39 -12.78 -15.68
C THR A 429 -16.82 -13.01 -16.15
N LEU A 430 -17.54 -13.91 -15.48
CA LEU A 430 -18.95 -14.17 -15.66
C LEU A 430 -19.68 -13.94 -14.34
N ASP A 431 -20.51 -12.91 -14.28
CA ASP A 431 -21.42 -12.61 -13.18
C ASP A 431 -22.83 -13.10 -13.53
N LYS A 432 -23.35 -14.05 -12.76
CA LYS A 432 -24.72 -14.57 -12.86
C LYS A 432 -25.56 -13.86 -11.79
N ASN A 433 -26.30 -12.85 -12.18
CA ASN A 433 -27.16 -12.07 -11.30
C ASN A 433 -28.57 -12.67 -11.33
N LYS A 434 -29.18 -12.81 -10.16
CA LYS A 434 -30.52 -13.36 -9.99
C LYS A 434 -31.32 -12.50 -9.01
N ASP A 435 -32.48 -12.04 -9.47
CA ASP A 435 -33.49 -11.50 -8.57
C ASP A 435 -34.16 -12.68 -7.84
N VAL A 436 -34.02 -12.73 -6.53
CA VAL A 436 -34.53 -13.84 -5.71
C VAL A 436 -35.96 -13.63 -5.25
N LEU A 437 -36.51 -12.41 -5.46
CA LEU A 437 -37.88 -12.06 -5.08
C LEU A 437 -38.85 -12.12 -6.26
N ALA A 438 -38.38 -12.03 -7.50
CA ALA A 438 -39.22 -12.19 -8.69
C ALA A 438 -39.82 -13.60 -8.79
N ILE A 439 -41.07 -13.70 -9.24
CA ILE A 439 -41.79 -14.97 -9.44
C ILE A 439 -42.32 -15.04 -10.88
N PRO A 440 -41.73 -15.89 -11.77
CA PRO A 440 -40.53 -16.73 -11.55
C PRO A 440 -39.26 -15.91 -11.38
N PRO A 441 -38.20 -16.44 -10.75
CA PRO A 441 -36.95 -15.73 -10.56
C PRO A 441 -36.30 -15.35 -11.90
N VAL A 442 -35.90 -14.09 -12.03
CA VAL A 442 -35.21 -13.56 -13.22
C VAL A 442 -33.70 -13.70 -13.06
N SER A 443 -33.02 -14.11 -14.11
CA SER A 443 -31.54 -14.22 -14.11
C SER A 443 -30.95 -13.51 -15.31
N VAL A 444 -29.88 -12.73 -15.07
CA VAL A 444 -29.11 -12.01 -16.10
C VAL A 444 -27.64 -12.27 -15.94
N ASN A 445 -26.98 -12.63 -17.04
CA ASN A 445 -25.54 -12.83 -17.10
C ASN A 445 -24.85 -11.57 -17.59
N VAL A 446 -23.81 -11.15 -16.87
CA VAL A 446 -22.88 -10.10 -17.31
C VAL A 446 -21.52 -10.75 -17.53
N THR A 447 -21.01 -10.71 -18.74
CA THR A 447 -19.70 -11.26 -19.11
C THR A 447 -18.75 -10.12 -19.47
N ARG A 448 -17.53 -10.19 -18.95
CA ARG A 448 -16.47 -9.22 -19.24
C ARG A 448 -15.17 -9.98 -19.50
N TRP A 449 -14.39 -9.52 -20.47
CA TRP A 449 -13.08 -10.11 -20.75
C TRP A 449 -12.07 -9.07 -21.19
N SER A 450 -10.81 -9.40 -20.93
CA SER A 450 -9.65 -8.63 -21.34
C SER A 450 -8.55 -9.60 -21.78
N ASN A 451 -8.00 -9.40 -22.97
CA ASN A 451 -6.81 -10.10 -23.43
C ASN A 451 -5.74 -9.04 -23.75
N TYR A 452 -4.69 -9.00 -22.94
CA TYR A 452 -3.63 -8.01 -23.00
C TYR A 452 -2.30 -8.65 -23.39
N THR A 453 -1.76 -8.25 -24.54
CA THR A 453 -0.43 -8.65 -25.00
C THR A 453 0.49 -7.45 -24.97
N TYR A 454 1.72 -7.60 -24.47
CA TYR A 454 2.64 -6.48 -24.29
C TYR A 454 4.10 -6.85 -24.54
N LEU A 455 4.86 -5.82 -24.85
CA LEU A 455 6.31 -5.79 -24.93
C LEU A 455 6.84 -4.67 -24.05
N GLY A 456 7.77 -4.98 -23.17
CA GLY A 456 8.46 -4.04 -22.29
C GLY A 456 9.95 -4.04 -22.54
N TYR A 457 10.58 -2.89 -22.34
CA TYR A 457 12.04 -2.72 -22.44
C TYR A 457 12.53 -1.81 -21.33
N THR A 458 13.58 -2.24 -20.62
CA THR A 458 14.21 -1.47 -19.54
C THR A 458 15.70 -1.41 -19.75
N ASN A 459 16.29 -0.22 -19.71
CA ASN A 459 17.73 -0.04 -19.82
C ASN A 459 18.19 1.25 -19.11
N SER A 460 19.51 1.48 -19.11
CA SER A 460 20.11 2.70 -18.57
C SER A 460 21.23 3.22 -19.46
N TRP A 461 21.31 4.55 -19.57
CA TRP A 461 22.41 5.24 -20.24
C TRP A 461 23.03 6.27 -19.30
N LYS A 462 24.24 5.99 -18.84
CA LYS A 462 24.93 6.82 -17.83
C LYS A 462 24.06 7.01 -16.56
N LYS A 463 23.54 8.23 -16.34
CA LYS A 463 22.71 8.62 -15.21
C LYS A 463 21.20 8.64 -15.53
N LEU A 464 20.85 8.35 -16.78
CA LEU A 464 19.45 8.25 -17.22
C LEU A 464 19.05 6.79 -17.23
N PHE A 465 17.98 6.47 -16.52
CA PHE A 465 17.32 5.17 -16.49
C PHE A 465 15.97 5.31 -17.18
N TYR A 466 15.64 4.37 -18.03
CA TYR A 466 14.38 4.43 -18.77
C TYR A 466 13.74 3.06 -18.92
N MET A 467 12.43 3.07 -18.90
CA MET A 467 11.57 1.94 -19.20
C MET A 467 10.49 2.39 -20.17
N ALA A 468 10.19 1.55 -21.14
CA ALA A 468 9.05 1.70 -22.02
C ALA A 468 8.33 0.36 -22.16
N SER A 469 7.02 0.36 -22.05
CA SER A 469 6.17 -0.79 -22.32
C SER A 469 5.01 -0.35 -23.20
N ILE A 470 4.74 -1.13 -24.21
CA ILE A 470 3.60 -0.96 -25.10
C ILE A 470 2.87 -2.28 -25.23
N GLY A 471 1.55 -2.25 -25.18
CA GLY A 471 0.73 -3.42 -25.39
C GLY A 471 -0.60 -3.07 -26.03
N LEU A 472 -1.26 -4.10 -26.52
CA LEU A 472 -2.59 -4.02 -27.11
C LEU A 472 -3.53 -4.89 -26.28
N GLU A 473 -4.67 -4.33 -25.92
CA GLU A 473 -5.69 -4.97 -25.11
C GLU A 473 -6.99 -5.10 -25.90
N HIS A 474 -7.50 -6.34 -26.02
CA HIS A 474 -8.83 -6.64 -26.52
C HIS A 474 -9.79 -6.72 -25.36
N LEU A 475 -10.70 -5.77 -25.26
CA LEU A 475 -11.69 -5.66 -24.20
C LEU A 475 -13.08 -6.01 -24.72
N GLY A 476 -13.86 -6.66 -23.87
CA GLY A 476 -15.24 -6.99 -24.21
C GLY A 476 -16.16 -7.02 -23.01
N VAL A 477 -17.41 -6.64 -23.27
CA VAL A 477 -18.54 -6.67 -22.34
C VAL A 477 -19.73 -7.25 -23.05
N LYS A 478 -20.44 -8.17 -22.40
CA LYS A 478 -21.71 -8.72 -22.89
C LYS A 478 -22.73 -8.74 -21.73
N VAL A 479 -23.87 -8.11 -21.95
CA VAL A 479 -25.00 -8.08 -21.03
C VAL A 479 -26.31 -8.08 -21.80
N LEU A 480 -27.26 -8.94 -21.45
CA LEU A 480 -28.48 -9.16 -22.23
C LEU A 480 -28.15 -9.46 -23.72
N GLU A 481 -28.78 -8.73 -24.64
CA GLU A 481 -28.54 -8.81 -26.08
C GLU A 481 -27.35 -7.95 -26.55
N HIS A 482 -26.79 -7.13 -25.66
CA HIS A 482 -25.74 -6.14 -26.02
C HIS A 482 -24.36 -6.73 -25.85
N THR A 483 -23.54 -6.60 -26.88
CA THR A 483 -22.12 -6.97 -26.84
C THR A 483 -21.31 -5.79 -27.38
N HIS A 484 -20.34 -5.34 -26.60
CA HIS A 484 -19.37 -4.34 -27.03
C HIS A 484 -17.95 -4.92 -26.94
N THR A 485 -17.17 -4.76 -28.01
CA THR A 485 -15.76 -5.14 -28.05
C THR A 485 -14.92 -4.02 -28.64
N CYS A 486 -13.71 -3.86 -28.14
CA CYS A 486 -12.76 -2.89 -28.70
C CYS A 486 -11.30 -3.30 -28.46
N TRP A 487 -10.44 -2.82 -29.32
CA TRP A 487 -8.99 -2.87 -29.14
C TRP A 487 -8.49 -1.53 -28.60
N ARG A 488 -7.69 -1.57 -27.55
CA ARG A 488 -7.17 -0.37 -26.90
C ARG A 488 -5.67 -0.52 -26.64
N PRO A 489 -4.86 0.52 -26.94
CA PRO A 489 -3.47 0.53 -26.52
C PRO A 489 -3.36 0.66 -24.99
N ARG A 490 -2.30 0.07 -24.43
CA ARG A 490 -1.84 0.28 -23.06
C ARG A 490 -0.36 0.62 -23.11
N ILE A 491 0.04 1.72 -22.48
CA ILE A 491 1.40 2.25 -22.56
C ILE A 491 1.87 2.59 -21.15
N SER A 492 3.12 2.27 -20.84
CA SER A 492 3.81 2.76 -19.65
C SER A 492 5.22 3.17 -20.02
N THR A 493 5.60 4.39 -19.64
CA THR A 493 6.98 4.87 -19.83
C THR A 493 7.45 5.58 -18.57
N SER A 494 8.73 5.44 -18.27
CA SER A 494 9.35 6.15 -17.15
C SER A 494 10.78 6.51 -17.47
N PHE A 495 11.17 7.73 -17.13
CA PHE A 495 12.52 8.26 -17.24
C PHE A 495 12.96 8.74 -15.86
N SER A 496 14.09 8.27 -15.37
CA SER A 496 14.66 8.67 -14.09
C SER A 496 16.09 9.18 -14.31
N LEU A 497 16.31 10.46 -14.05
CA LEU A 497 17.60 11.13 -14.18
C LEU A 497 18.21 11.37 -12.80
N GLN A 498 19.43 10.84 -12.61
CA GLN A 498 20.22 11.12 -11.43
C GLN A 498 21.00 12.41 -11.61
N LEU A 499 20.78 13.36 -10.73
CA LEU A 499 21.43 14.66 -10.69
C LEU A 499 22.55 14.66 -9.62
N PRO A 500 23.56 15.59 -9.72
CA PRO A 500 24.57 15.74 -8.68
C PRO A 500 23.98 16.03 -7.30
N ARG A 501 24.78 15.87 -6.24
CA ARG A 501 24.43 16.20 -4.85
C ARG A 501 23.18 15.47 -4.34
N ARG A 502 23.02 14.17 -4.66
CA ARG A 502 21.91 13.29 -4.19
C ARG A 502 20.53 13.82 -4.57
N GLN A 503 20.36 14.22 -5.82
CA GLN A 503 19.08 14.62 -6.39
C GLN A 503 18.64 13.61 -7.44
N SER A 504 17.33 13.50 -7.65
CA SER A 504 16.76 12.75 -8.77
C SER A 504 15.53 13.44 -9.33
N LEU A 505 15.37 13.36 -10.64
CA LEU A 505 14.17 13.80 -11.34
C LEU A 505 13.58 12.61 -12.06
N ARG A 506 12.28 12.38 -11.91
CA ARG A 506 11.58 11.29 -12.55
C ARG A 506 10.32 11.78 -13.24
N LEU A 507 10.14 11.37 -14.49
CA LEU A 507 8.95 11.56 -15.29
C LEU A 507 8.37 10.20 -15.64
N ALA A 508 7.07 9.98 -15.42
CA ALA A 508 6.39 8.76 -15.83
C ALA A 508 5.04 9.07 -16.48
N TYR A 509 4.70 8.31 -17.49
CA TYR A 509 3.41 8.35 -18.17
C TYR A 509 2.83 6.96 -18.29
N ASN A 510 1.52 6.83 -17.97
CA ASN A 510 0.77 5.60 -18.14
C ASN A 510 -0.53 5.88 -18.89
N LEU A 511 -0.88 4.94 -19.76
CA LEU A 511 -2.15 4.84 -20.46
C LEU A 511 -2.77 3.50 -20.14
N ASP A 512 -3.87 3.51 -19.40
CA ASP A 512 -4.60 2.34 -18.91
C ASP A 512 -6.04 2.33 -19.41
N ASN A 513 -6.65 1.14 -19.44
CA ASN A 513 -8.06 0.95 -19.76
C ASN A 513 -8.80 0.32 -18.58
N SER A 514 -10.08 0.62 -18.42
CA SER A 514 -10.94 0.06 -17.38
C SER A 514 -12.28 -0.36 -17.94
N LEU A 515 -12.66 -1.61 -17.73
CA LEU A 515 -14.01 -2.10 -18.06
C LEU A 515 -15.03 -1.58 -17.04
N PRO A 516 -16.28 -1.31 -17.46
CA PRO A 516 -17.37 -1.02 -16.52
C PRO A 516 -17.60 -2.21 -15.58
N SER A 517 -17.96 -1.92 -14.33
CA SER A 517 -18.32 -2.96 -13.37
C SER A 517 -19.69 -3.57 -13.68
N SER A 518 -19.96 -4.75 -13.13
CA SER A 518 -21.21 -5.48 -13.42
C SER A 518 -22.46 -4.68 -12.99
N ASP A 519 -22.40 -4.04 -11.83
CA ASP A 519 -23.48 -3.21 -11.26
C ASP A 519 -23.76 -1.95 -12.08
N MET A 520 -22.76 -1.37 -12.76
CA MET A 520 -22.98 -0.26 -13.68
C MET A 520 -23.65 -0.70 -14.97
N LEU A 521 -23.39 -1.93 -15.42
CA LEU A 521 -23.94 -2.49 -16.67
C LEU A 521 -25.35 -2.98 -16.50
N PHE A 522 -25.64 -3.59 -15.37
CA PHE A 522 -26.93 -4.17 -15.07
C PHE A 522 -27.21 -4.15 -13.56
N THR A 523 -28.39 -3.69 -13.20
CA THR A 523 -28.95 -3.72 -11.84
C THR A 523 -30.42 -4.05 -11.96
N PHE A 524 -30.93 -4.96 -11.13
CA PHE A 524 -32.37 -5.14 -11.00
C PHE A 524 -32.98 -3.86 -10.44
N ASP A 525 -34.23 -3.58 -10.80
CA ASP A 525 -34.91 -2.37 -10.32
C ASP A 525 -34.92 -2.34 -8.78
N ASN A 526 -34.12 -1.40 -8.23
CA ASN A 526 -33.98 -1.20 -6.80
C ASN A 526 -34.80 0.03 -6.39
N THR A 527 -36.00 -0.23 -5.90
CA THR A 527 -36.96 0.78 -5.45
C THR A 527 -36.91 1.06 -3.94
N LEU A 528 -35.92 0.55 -3.23
CA LEU A 528 -35.77 0.74 -1.78
C LEU A 528 -35.64 2.19 -1.35
N ASN A 529 -35.05 3.04 -2.18
CA ASN A 529 -35.12 4.46 -1.97
C ASN A 529 -36.32 5.01 -2.80
N PRO A 530 -37.46 5.32 -2.19
CA PRO A 530 -38.60 5.81 -2.95
C PRO A 530 -38.41 7.16 -3.63
N MET A 531 -37.29 7.85 -3.34
CA MET A 531 -36.92 9.12 -3.95
C MET A 531 -35.90 8.98 -5.07
N LEU A 532 -35.16 7.86 -5.14
CA LEU A 532 -34.09 7.68 -6.11
C LEU A 532 -33.89 6.20 -6.42
N HIS A 533 -34.34 5.75 -7.57
CA HIS A 533 -34.12 4.38 -8.06
C HIS A 533 -32.74 4.25 -8.71
N LEU A 534 -32.21 3.04 -8.71
CA LEU A 534 -30.94 2.73 -9.36
C LEU A 534 -31.16 1.88 -10.60
N GLU A 535 -30.51 2.24 -11.70
CA GLU A 535 -30.59 1.52 -12.98
C GLU A 535 -29.22 1.40 -13.62
N GLY A 536 -28.84 0.19 -14.07
CA GLY A 536 -27.62 -0.06 -14.84
C GLY A 536 -27.78 0.39 -16.31
N ASN A 537 -26.65 0.55 -17.02
CA ASN A 537 -26.64 0.88 -18.44
C ASN A 537 -25.83 -0.15 -19.24
N PRO A 538 -26.47 -1.01 -20.06
CA PRO A 538 -25.79 -2.06 -20.84
C PRO A 538 -24.94 -1.53 -21.99
N TYR A 539 -25.06 -0.24 -22.34
CA TYR A 539 -24.35 0.39 -23.46
C TYR A 539 -23.02 1.03 -23.06
N LEU A 540 -22.58 0.84 -21.82
CA LEU A 540 -21.31 1.41 -21.36
C LEU A 540 -20.11 0.79 -22.09
N ILE A 541 -19.18 1.67 -22.47
CA ILE A 541 -17.91 1.31 -23.10
C ILE A 541 -16.73 1.49 -22.12
N PRO A 542 -15.60 0.82 -22.35
CA PRO A 542 -14.43 0.98 -21.49
C PRO A 542 -13.92 2.42 -21.40
N GLU A 543 -13.48 2.82 -20.21
CA GLU A 543 -12.78 4.08 -19.95
C GLU A 543 -11.33 3.99 -20.37
N GLN A 544 -10.70 5.13 -20.69
CA GLN A 544 -9.27 5.24 -20.93
C GLN A 544 -8.66 6.27 -19.98
N LYS A 545 -7.58 5.91 -19.31
CA LYS A 545 -6.97 6.68 -18.22
C LYS A 545 -5.53 7.04 -18.56
N HIS A 546 -5.26 8.31 -18.78
CA HIS A 546 -3.94 8.88 -18.94
C HIS A 546 -3.44 9.41 -17.61
N SER A 547 -2.23 9.10 -17.22
CA SER A 547 -1.60 9.66 -16.04
C SER A 547 -0.16 10.07 -16.30
N LEU A 548 0.17 11.31 -15.97
CA LEU A 548 1.51 11.88 -16.05
C LEU A 548 1.97 12.25 -14.65
N SER A 549 3.16 11.86 -14.28
CA SER A 549 3.74 12.17 -12.98
C SER A 549 5.17 12.67 -13.10
N LEU A 550 5.48 13.72 -12.36
CA LEU A 550 6.81 14.30 -12.22
C LEU A 550 7.18 14.34 -10.75
N TYR A 551 8.34 13.77 -10.41
CA TYR A 551 8.88 13.77 -9.05
C TYR A 551 10.28 14.36 -9.06
N TYR A 552 10.54 15.27 -8.13
CA TYR A 552 11.89 15.73 -7.81
C TYR A 552 12.19 15.38 -6.36
N ASN A 553 13.29 14.64 -6.15
CA ASN A 553 13.75 14.24 -4.82
C ASN A 553 15.10 14.87 -4.52
N LYS A 554 15.28 15.32 -3.29
CA LYS A 554 16.53 15.82 -2.75
C LYS A 554 16.80 15.17 -1.40
N ASP A 555 17.95 14.51 -1.28
CA ASP A 555 18.41 13.99 0.01
C ASP A 555 19.44 14.94 0.63
N PHE A 556 19.16 15.30 1.86
CA PHE A 556 20.10 15.90 2.79
C PHE A 556 20.66 14.79 3.71
N LYS A 557 21.46 15.14 4.72
CA LYS A 557 22.05 14.12 5.60
C LYS A 557 21.01 13.17 6.21
N ASN A 558 20.01 13.74 6.87
CA ASN A 558 18.95 12.98 7.57
C ASN A 558 17.55 13.36 7.10
N VAL A 559 17.42 14.17 6.06
CA VAL A 559 16.13 14.62 5.54
C VAL A 559 16.03 14.29 4.07
N ARG A 560 14.90 13.69 3.67
CA ARG A 560 14.50 13.58 2.28
C ARG A 560 13.35 14.54 2.02
N ALA A 561 13.51 15.41 1.03
CA ALA A 561 12.44 16.26 0.51
C ALA A 561 12.02 15.78 -0.87
N THR A 562 10.71 15.75 -1.12
CA THR A 562 10.12 15.38 -2.41
C THR A 562 9.12 16.46 -2.81
N ILE A 563 9.18 16.92 -4.06
CA ILE A 563 8.15 17.73 -4.70
C ILE A 563 7.61 16.93 -5.86
N TYR A 564 6.30 16.93 -6.04
CA TYR A 564 5.68 16.19 -7.13
C TYR A 564 4.53 16.95 -7.77
N ALA A 565 4.33 16.69 -9.06
CA ALA A 565 3.17 17.11 -9.83
C ALA A 565 2.58 15.87 -10.54
N LEU A 566 1.28 15.67 -10.40
CA LEU A 566 0.53 14.59 -11.01
C LEU A 566 -0.57 15.20 -11.88
N HIS A 567 -0.75 14.65 -13.06
CA HIS A 567 -1.89 14.98 -13.91
C HIS A 567 -2.54 13.70 -14.41
N LYS A 568 -3.84 13.59 -14.23
CA LYS A 568 -4.66 12.45 -14.65
C LYS A 568 -5.77 12.98 -15.55
N GLN A 569 -5.96 12.33 -16.69
CA GLN A 569 -7.08 12.58 -17.57
C GLN A 569 -7.75 11.25 -17.90
N GLU A 570 -9.04 11.14 -17.63
CA GLU A 570 -9.86 10.00 -18.02
C GLU A 570 -10.78 10.41 -19.16
N VAL A 571 -10.84 9.59 -20.20
CA VAL A 571 -11.65 9.81 -21.40
C VAL A 571 -12.74 8.77 -21.45
N ASN A 572 -13.93 9.14 -21.89
CA ASN A 572 -15.13 8.32 -21.85
C ASN A 572 -15.45 7.85 -20.43
N ILE A 573 -15.30 8.75 -19.44
CA ILE A 573 -15.57 8.40 -18.04
C ILE A 573 -16.98 7.87 -17.87
N ILE A 574 -17.11 6.84 -17.06
CA ILE A 574 -18.41 6.32 -16.65
C ILE A 574 -18.83 7.11 -15.42
N GLU A 575 -19.72 8.06 -15.60
CA GLU A 575 -20.22 8.90 -14.52
C GLU A 575 -21.70 8.59 -14.21
N PRO A 576 -22.06 8.57 -12.91
CA PRO A 576 -23.47 8.56 -12.54
C PRO A 576 -24.11 9.88 -12.92
N TYR A 577 -25.36 9.82 -13.31
CA TYR A 577 -26.21 10.97 -13.53
C TYR A 577 -27.62 10.67 -13.03
N ILE A 578 -28.37 11.72 -12.67
CA ILE A 578 -29.74 11.60 -12.18
C ILE A 578 -30.68 12.30 -13.14
N TYR A 579 -31.72 11.60 -13.55
CA TYR A 579 -32.77 12.11 -14.43
C TYR A 579 -34.16 11.77 -13.87
N SER A 580 -35.19 12.39 -14.39
CA SER A 580 -36.59 12.11 -14.04
C SER A 580 -37.31 11.51 -15.24
N ASN A 581 -38.09 10.46 -15.03
CA ASN A 581 -39.01 9.93 -16.03
C ASN A 581 -40.44 10.52 -15.87
N GLY A 582 -40.59 11.60 -15.10
CA GLY A 582 -41.84 12.29 -14.80
C GLY A 582 -42.48 11.93 -13.45
N GLN A 583 -42.27 10.73 -12.95
CA GLN A 583 -42.81 10.27 -11.66
C GLN A 583 -41.72 10.00 -10.62
N ILE A 584 -40.63 9.40 -11.02
CA ILE A 584 -39.52 9.01 -10.15
C ILE A 584 -38.20 9.59 -10.65
N GLN A 585 -37.25 9.75 -9.76
CA GLN A 585 -35.87 10.07 -10.07
C GLN A 585 -35.07 8.79 -10.19
N ILE A 586 -34.24 8.71 -11.24
CA ILE A 586 -33.45 7.53 -11.56
C ILE A 586 -31.99 7.94 -11.64
N GLN A 587 -31.15 7.26 -10.88
CA GLN A 587 -29.71 7.32 -11.04
C GLN A 587 -29.25 6.21 -11.97
N SER A 588 -28.60 6.56 -13.05
CA SER A 588 -27.99 5.63 -14.00
C SER A 588 -26.57 6.06 -14.35
N TYR A 589 -25.93 5.39 -15.28
CA TYR A 589 -24.56 5.62 -15.68
C TYR A 589 -24.49 5.92 -17.16
N LYS A 590 -23.54 6.76 -17.54
CA LYS A 590 -23.22 7.06 -18.95
C LYS A 590 -21.73 7.30 -19.15
N ASN A 591 -21.22 6.97 -20.33
CA ASN A 591 -19.92 7.46 -20.75
C ASN A 591 -20.08 8.93 -21.17
N ASN A 592 -19.41 9.85 -20.48
CA ASN A 592 -19.58 11.26 -20.68
C ASN A 592 -18.28 12.06 -20.54
N GLY A 593 -17.75 12.51 -21.69
CA GLY A 593 -16.66 13.48 -21.74
C GLY A 593 -15.38 13.06 -21.05
N THR A 594 -14.79 13.98 -20.33
CA THR A 594 -13.48 13.81 -19.69
C THR A 594 -13.48 14.25 -18.23
N TYR A 595 -12.81 13.47 -17.40
CA TYR A 595 -12.38 13.88 -16.06
C TYR A 595 -10.92 14.30 -16.08
N LYS A 596 -10.60 15.41 -15.43
CA LYS A 596 -9.22 15.87 -15.26
C LYS A 596 -8.93 16.10 -13.77
N GLU A 597 -7.81 15.58 -13.32
CA GLU A 597 -7.29 15.81 -11.98
C GLU A 597 -5.84 16.25 -12.07
N SER A 598 -5.51 17.36 -11.43
CA SER A 598 -4.12 17.78 -11.23
C SER A 598 -3.84 17.89 -9.75
N ARG A 599 -2.66 17.44 -9.35
CA ARG A 599 -2.22 17.50 -7.94
C ARG A 599 -0.78 17.97 -7.89
N ILE A 600 -0.51 18.95 -7.06
CA ILE A 600 0.84 19.36 -6.70
C ILE A 600 1.01 19.12 -5.21
N GLY A 601 2.15 18.57 -4.82
CA GLY A 601 2.43 18.32 -3.42
C GLY A 601 3.91 18.34 -3.10
N ALA A 602 4.18 18.47 -1.80
CA ALA A 602 5.52 18.39 -1.25
C ALA A 602 5.50 17.52 0.00
N SER A 603 6.58 16.80 0.25
CA SER A 603 6.78 16.03 1.47
C SER A 603 8.22 16.16 1.97
N ALA A 604 8.39 16.05 3.28
CA ALA A 604 9.68 15.96 3.92
C ALA A 604 9.66 14.82 4.95
N GLN A 605 10.71 14.03 4.97
CA GLN A 605 10.92 12.98 5.96
C GLN A 605 12.29 13.18 6.62
N TYR A 606 12.29 13.28 7.93
CA TYR A 606 13.47 13.21 8.77
C TYR A 606 13.60 11.78 9.31
N GLY A 607 14.76 11.16 9.13
CA GLY A 607 15.11 9.84 9.69
C GLY A 607 16.33 10.00 10.60
N GLY A 608 16.11 10.06 11.92
CA GLY A 608 17.13 9.99 12.95
C GLY A 608 17.28 8.57 13.49
N LYS A 609 18.20 8.39 14.45
CA LYS A 609 18.46 7.09 15.08
C LYS A 609 17.22 6.49 15.76
N ASP A 610 16.49 7.32 16.47
CA ASP A 610 15.34 6.90 17.30
C ASP A 610 14.07 7.70 16.98
N LEU A 611 14.16 8.71 16.10
CA LEU A 611 13.06 9.58 15.73
C LEU A 611 12.88 9.62 14.22
N THR A 612 11.67 9.35 13.76
CA THR A 612 11.24 9.57 12.37
C THR A 612 10.10 10.57 12.36
N LEU A 613 10.22 11.61 11.55
CA LEU A 613 9.18 12.60 11.30
C LEU A 613 8.84 12.59 9.81
N PHE A 614 7.57 12.65 9.49
CA PHE A 614 7.10 12.80 8.10
C PHE A 614 6.01 13.85 8.05
N LEU A 615 6.07 14.72 7.05
CA LEU A 615 5.05 15.70 6.74
C LEU A 615 4.86 15.76 5.22
N ALA A 616 3.62 15.75 4.78
CA ALA A 616 3.24 15.96 3.39
C ALA A 616 2.05 16.90 3.28
N ALA A 617 2.05 17.75 2.25
CA ALA A 617 0.93 18.59 1.90
C ALA A 617 0.68 18.49 0.39
N SER A 618 -0.58 18.55 -0.02
CA SER A 618 -0.96 18.53 -1.42
C SER A 618 -2.17 19.42 -1.68
N HIS A 619 -2.19 19.99 -2.87
CA HIS A 619 -3.34 20.69 -3.44
C HIS A 619 -3.81 19.95 -4.69
N GLU A 620 -5.10 19.74 -4.80
CA GLU A 620 -5.77 18.96 -5.83
C GLU A 620 -6.80 19.83 -6.56
N TRP A 621 -6.80 19.74 -7.88
CA TRP A 621 -7.80 20.34 -8.77
C TRP A 621 -8.50 19.24 -9.54
N LYS A 622 -9.82 19.19 -9.47
CA LYS A 622 -10.66 18.21 -10.16
C LYS A 622 -11.64 18.93 -11.08
N ASN A 623 -11.78 18.46 -12.31
CA ASN A 623 -12.77 18.93 -13.25
C ASN A 623 -13.50 17.74 -13.87
N PHE A 624 -14.80 17.65 -13.60
CA PHE A 624 -15.70 16.63 -14.14
C PHE A 624 -16.45 17.24 -15.33
N ASN A 625 -16.06 16.81 -16.53
CA ASN A 625 -16.75 17.13 -17.79
C ASN A 625 -17.17 18.62 -17.93
N GLY A 626 -16.28 19.54 -17.59
CA GLY A 626 -16.55 20.99 -17.70
C GLY A 626 -17.44 21.62 -16.62
N GLN A 627 -17.82 20.87 -15.56
CA GLN A 627 -18.63 21.40 -14.42
C GLN A 627 -17.89 22.46 -13.56
N GLY A 628 -16.76 22.97 -14.04
CA GLY A 628 -15.89 23.88 -13.28
C GLY A 628 -14.84 23.13 -12.46
N VAL A 629 -13.86 23.90 -11.99
CA VAL A 629 -12.74 23.36 -11.23
C VAL A 629 -13.10 23.32 -9.74
N LYS A 630 -13.05 22.13 -9.15
CA LYS A 630 -13.25 21.89 -7.72
C LYS A 630 -11.89 21.66 -7.09
N THR A 631 -11.62 22.24 -5.91
CA THR A 631 -10.31 22.16 -5.26
C THR A 631 -10.38 21.52 -3.90
N SER A 632 -9.35 20.73 -3.56
CA SER A 632 -9.17 20.19 -2.22
C SER A 632 -7.71 20.31 -1.77
N VAL A 633 -7.52 20.42 -0.45
CA VAL A 633 -6.21 20.47 0.20
C VAL A 633 -6.15 19.35 1.21
N GLY A 634 -5.03 18.65 1.22
CA GLY A 634 -4.72 17.59 2.18
C GLY A 634 -3.37 17.80 2.84
N ILE A 635 -3.30 17.54 4.14
CA ILE A 635 -2.06 17.51 4.92
C ILE A 635 -2.04 16.20 5.69
N ASN A 636 -0.93 15.50 5.67
CA ASN A 636 -0.73 14.33 6.50
C ASN A 636 0.70 14.30 7.04
N GLY A 637 0.85 13.67 8.20
CA GLY A 637 2.15 13.51 8.82
C GLY A 637 2.12 12.44 9.89
N TYR A 638 3.31 11.96 10.26
CA TYR A 638 3.46 11.07 11.40
C TYR A 638 4.76 11.34 12.14
N VAL A 639 4.73 10.98 13.40
CA VAL A 639 5.88 10.95 14.30
C VAL A 639 6.03 9.51 14.78
N ARG A 640 7.22 8.96 14.70
CA ARG A 640 7.61 7.72 15.32
C ARG A 640 8.83 7.97 16.19
N TRP A 641 8.74 7.57 17.46
CA TRP A 641 9.83 7.67 18.41
C TRP A 641 10.07 6.33 19.08
N ASP A 642 11.26 5.78 18.87
CA ASP A 642 11.72 4.51 19.45
C ASP A 642 12.57 4.78 20.70
N PHE A 643 12.23 4.16 21.83
CA PHE A 643 13.01 4.28 23.07
C PHE A 643 13.05 2.93 23.82
N GLY A 644 14.20 2.30 23.80
CA GLY A 644 14.39 0.97 24.40
C GLY A 644 13.45 -0.08 23.77
N ASN A 645 12.64 -0.72 24.60
CA ASN A 645 11.63 -1.71 24.16
C ASN A 645 10.28 -1.09 23.80
N PHE A 646 10.15 0.22 23.87
CA PHE A 646 8.92 0.93 23.54
C PHE A 646 9.06 1.73 22.25
N PHE A 647 7.94 1.97 21.59
CA PHE A 647 7.85 3.05 20.61
C PHE A 647 6.49 3.74 20.70
N ILE A 648 6.49 5.03 20.35
CA ILE A 648 5.29 5.83 20.17
C ILE A 648 5.15 6.10 18.68
N TYR A 649 3.94 5.90 18.16
CA TYR A 649 3.57 6.29 16.82
C TYR A 649 2.34 7.19 16.89
N SER A 650 2.42 8.36 16.28
CA SER A 650 1.29 9.25 16.15
C SER A 650 1.15 9.68 14.70
N ARG A 651 -0.06 9.63 14.16
CA ARG A 651 -0.40 10.09 12.82
C ARG A 651 -1.41 11.21 12.92
N LEU A 652 -1.20 12.24 12.09
CA LEU A 652 -2.13 13.32 11.87
C LEU A 652 -2.48 13.38 10.40
N GLY A 653 -3.75 13.49 10.08
CA GLY A 653 -4.26 13.68 8.74
C GLY A 653 -5.33 14.77 8.74
N TRP A 654 -5.37 15.55 7.67
CA TRP A 654 -6.40 16.56 7.45
C TRP A 654 -6.70 16.65 5.96
N LYS A 655 -8.00 16.60 5.61
CA LYS A 655 -8.48 16.88 4.25
C LYS A 655 -9.76 17.70 4.37
N ASN A 656 -9.85 18.81 3.65
CA ASN A 656 -10.99 19.70 3.78
C ASN A 656 -12.26 19.12 3.15
N ARG A 657 -12.18 18.55 1.95
CA ARG A 657 -13.32 17.97 1.22
C ARG A 657 -12.87 17.06 0.08
N ASP A 658 -13.80 16.27 -0.43
CA ASP A 658 -13.61 15.48 -1.66
C ASP A 658 -14.80 15.65 -2.60
N TYR A 659 -14.65 15.22 -3.85
CA TYR A 659 -15.66 15.41 -4.89
C TYR A 659 -15.80 14.16 -5.75
N THR A 660 -17.06 13.85 -6.10
CA THR A 660 -17.42 12.93 -7.17
C THR A 660 -18.15 13.69 -8.30
N PRO A 661 -18.49 13.08 -9.43
CA PRO A 661 -19.24 13.75 -10.50
C PRO A 661 -20.56 14.37 -10.03
N ILE A 662 -21.27 13.73 -9.13
CA ILE A 662 -22.60 14.17 -8.67
C ILE A 662 -22.63 14.64 -7.21
N SER A 663 -21.55 14.45 -6.42
CA SER A 663 -21.59 14.77 -4.99
C SER A 663 -20.35 15.52 -4.51
N THR A 664 -20.55 16.22 -3.38
CA THR A 664 -19.47 16.80 -2.57
C THR A 664 -19.45 16.09 -1.22
N ILE A 665 -18.25 15.70 -0.80
CA ILE A 665 -18.00 15.04 0.49
C ILE A 665 -17.22 16.02 1.37
N LYS A 666 -17.77 16.39 2.51
CA LYS A 666 -17.15 17.24 3.54
C LYS A 666 -17.05 16.46 4.85
N TYR A 667 -15.96 16.63 5.57
CA TYR A 667 -15.80 16.06 6.89
C TYR A 667 -16.00 17.13 7.97
N GLU A 668 -16.88 16.87 8.92
CA GLU A 668 -16.88 17.56 10.21
C GLU A 668 -15.72 17.00 11.03
N ASN A 669 -14.97 17.80 11.76
CA ASN A 669 -13.70 17.38 12.34
C ASN A 669 -12.77 16.71 11.33
N PRO A 670 -12.25 17.44 10.34
CA PRO A 670 -11.42 16.87 9.27
C PRO A 670 -10.05 16.37 9.77
N ILE A 671 -9.72 16.54 11.04
CA ILE A 671 -8.46 16.09 11.64
C ILE A 671 -8.58 14.63 12.04
N GLU A 672 -7.80 13.78 11.40
CA GLU A 672 -7.56 12.41 11.80
C GLU A 672 -6.32 12.38 12.70
N ALA A 673 -6.51 12.10 13.97
CA ALA A 673 -5.41 12.03 14.93
C ALA A 673 -5.41 10.64 15.58
N HIS A 674 -4.33 9.91 15.42
CA HIS A 674 -4.13 8.58 15.96
C HIS A 674 -2.84 8.57 16.79
N ILE A 675 -2.90 8.04 17.99
CA ILE A 675 -1.73 7.78 18.81
C ILE A 675 -1.70 6.30 19.25
N GLN A 676 -0.52 5.76 19.34
CA GLN A 676 -0.28 4.39 19.67
C GLN A 676 1.03 4.27 20.46
N ILE A 677 0.97 3.50 21.52
CA ILE A 677 2.13 3.12 22.35
C ILE A 677 2.28 1.62 22.24
N ALA A 678 3.48 1.16 22.00
CA ALA A 678 3.78 -0.24 21.82
C ALA A 678 4.99 -0.66 22.64
N TRP A 679 4.91 -1.86 23.21
CA TRP A 679 5.90 -2.47 24.06
C TRP A 679 6.30 -3.84 23.52
N GLN A 680 7.59 -3.99 23.21
CA GLN A 680 8.20 -5.28 22.93
C GLN A 680 8.51 -6.00 24.24
N ALA A 681 7.52 -6.69 24.81
CA ALA A 681 7.64 -7.34 26.13
C ALA A 681 8.74 -8.41 26.15
N THR A 682 8.84 -9.20 25.07
CA THR A 682 9.92 -10.17 24.83
C THR A 682 10.29 -10.15 23.34
N LYS A 683 11.30 -10.92 22.93
CA LYS A 683 11.61 -11.11 21.50
C LYS A 683 10.44 -11.71 20.70
N GLN A 684 9.47 -12.31 21.36
CA GLN A 684 8.34 -13.02 20.77
C GLN A 684 7.01 -12.31 20.99
N VAL A 685 6.86 -11.55 22.06
CA VAL A 685 5.61 -10.94 22.49
C VAL A 685 5.65 -9.43 22.31
N TYR A 686 4.63 -8.94 21.66
CA TYR A 686 4.41 -7.53 21.38
C TYR A 686 3.01 -7.12 21.87
N VAL A 687 2.95 -6.06 22.65
CA VAL A 687 1.69 -5.49 23.16
C VAL A 687 1.61 -4.05 22.75
N SER A 688 0.44 -3.62 22.28
CA SER A 688 0.21 -2.24 21.91
C SER A 688 -1.17 -1.75 22.34
N VAL A 689 -1.23 -0.50 22.74
CA VAL A 689 -2.46 0.23 23.03
C VAL A 689 -2.53 1.40 22.05
N GLY A 690 -3.67 1.57 21.40
CA GLY A 690 -3.90 2.65 20.47
C GLY A 690 -5.17 3.41 20.79
N LEU A 691 -5.17 4.67 20.41
CA LEU A 691 -6.25 5.62 20.60
C LEU A 691 -6.50 6.31 19.26
N PRO A 692 -7.46 5.80 18.45
CA PRO A 692 -7.84 6.46 17.22
C PRO A 692 -8.70 7.69 17.53
N TYR A 693 -8.60 8.70 16.68
CA TYR A 693 -9.44 9.89 16.71
C TYR A 693 -9.55 10.56 18.09
N PHE A 694 -8.43 10.72 18.80
CA PHE A 694 -8.41 11.33 20.13
C PHE A 694 -8.85 12.82 20.11
N TRP A 695 -9.05 13.43 18.94
CA TRP A 695 -9.47 14.82 18.76
C TRP A 695 -10.99 14.99 18.55
N GLY A 696 -11.79 13.94 18.69
CA GLY A 696 -13.25 14.01 18.60
C GLY A 696 -13.86 13.07 17.55
N LYS A 697 -15.18 13.10 17.45
CA LYS A 697 -15.93 12.29 16.48
C LYS A 697 -15.74 12.84 15.07
N LYS A 698 -15.49 11.98 14.09
CA LYS A 698 -15.53 12.32 12.67
C LYS A 698 -16.89 11.96 12.10
N SER A 699 -17.52 12.90 11.42
CA SER A 699 -18.68 12.64 10.58
C SER A 699 -18.41 13.06 9.14
N GLN A 700 -19.04 12.36 8.22
CA GLN A 700 -19.01 12.64 6.81
C GLN A 700 -20.34 13.23 6.38
N ILE A 701 -20.29 14.36 5.70
CA ILE A 701 -21.43 14.98 5.04
C ILE A 701 -21.29 14.75 3.55
N THR A 702 -22.26 14.06 2.95
CA THR A 702 -22.36 13.86 1.51
C THR A 702 -23.51 14.69 0.98
N THR A 703 -23.24 15.56 0.01
CA THR A 703 -24.26 16.42 -0.62
C THR A 703 -24.35 16.11 -2.10
N ILE A 704 -25.53 15.79 -2.58
CA ILE A 704 -25.90 15.72 -4.00
C ILE A 704 -26.73 16.95 -4.31
N ASP A 705 -26.38 17.71 -5.34
CA ASP A 705 -27.13 18.89 -5.80
C ASP A 705 -27.30 18.82 -7.33
N GLN A 706 -28.38 18.18 -7.74
CA GLN A 706 -28.77 18.00 -9.13
C GLN A 706 -30.13 18.66 -9.36
N SER A 707 -30.44 19.04 -10.60
CA SER A 707 -31.67 19.78 -10.93
C SER A 707 -32.97 19.07 -10.52
N VAL A 708 -32.98 17.73 -10.61
CA VAL A 708 -34.16 16.89 -10.33
C VAL A 708 -34.11 16.18 -8.97
N TYR A 709 -32.96 16.18 -8.31
CA TYR A 709 -32.78 15.53 -7.03
C TYR A 709 -31.67 16.18 -6.22
N LYS A 710 -31.98 16.49 -4.97
CA LYS A 710 -31.01 16.98 -3.99
C LYS A 710 -30.99 16.10 -2.79
N SER A 711 -29.84 15.84 -2.21
CA SER A 711 -29.73 15.18 -0.91
C SER A 711 -28.58 15.72 -0.11
N TRP A 712 -28.77 15.71 1.20
CA TRP A 712 -27.75 15.94 2.21
C TRP A 712 -27.81 14.79 3.20
N GLN A 713 -26.67 14.15 3.44
CA GLN A 713 -26.59 13.02 4.35
C GLN A 713 -25.40 13.22 5.29
N ARG A 714 -25.63 13.04 6.59
CA ARG A 714 -24.60 13.04 7.62
C ARG A 714 -24.49 11.64 8.20
N ASP A 715 -23.30 11.06 8.04
CA ASP A 715 -22.93 9.76 8.57
C ASP A 715 -21.90 9.95 9.70
N CYS A 716 -22.25 9.60 10.93
CA CYS A 716 -21.31 9.62 12.05
C CYS A 716 -20.68 8.24 12.21
N PHE A 717 -19.38 8.16 12.02
CA PHE A 717 -18.66 6.90 12.16
C PHE A 717 -18.14 6.75 13.60
N ARG A 718 -18.68 5.80 14.37
CA ARG A 718 -18.14 5.52 15.70
C ARG A 718 -16.79 4.84 15.68
N SER A 719 -16.46 4.08 14.64
CA SER A 719 -15.10 3.59 14.40
C SER A 719 -14.06 4.72 14.26
N MET A 720 -14.52 5.93 13.97
CA MET A 720 -13.74 7.18 13.92
C MET A 720 -13.94 8.05 15.17
N SER A 721 -14.27 7.47 16.31
CA SER A 721 -14.38 8.12 17.61
C SER A 721 -13.32 7.63 18.56
N LEU A 722 -13.23 8.26 19.76
CA LEU A 722 -12.31 7.89 20.82
C LEU A 722 -12.62 6.46 21.34
N ARG A 723 -12.01 5.46 20.71
CA ARG A 723 -12.11 4.04 21.10
C ARG A 723 -10.72 3.46 21.31
N PRO A 724 -10.26 3.37 22.55
CA PRO A 724 -9.00 2.68 22.82
C PRO A 724 -9.08 1.21 22.43
N TRP A 725 -8.00 0.71 21.87
CA TRP A 725 -7.87 -0.71 21.54
C TRP A 725 -6.56 -1.27 22.07
N ILE A 726 -6.56 -2.58 22.30
CA ILE A 726 -5.40 -3.36 22.72
C ILE A 726 -5.10 -4.38 21.63
N LEU A 727 -3.83 -4.49 21.26
CA LEU A 727 -3.31 -5.50 20.34
C LEU A 727 -2.25 -6.33 21.08
N ILE A 728 -2.34 -7.64 20.92
CA ILE A 728 -1.33 -8.61 21.38
C ILE A 728 -0.90 -9.43 20.16
N SER A 729 0.40 -9.54 19.95
CA SER A 729 0.99 -10.42 18.94
C SER A 729 2.03 -11.30 19.58
N TRP A 730 1.99 -12.59 19.26
CA TRP A 730 2.95 -13.59 19.68
C TRP A 730 3.53 -14.29 18.46
N THR A 731 4.84 -14.14 18.27
CA THR A 731 5.54 -14.64 17.08
C THR A 731 6.60 -15.67 17.49
N LEU A 732 6.51 -16.88 16.98
CA LEU A 732 7.50 -17.93 17.12
C LEU A 732 8.27 -18.12 15.81
N ARG A 733 9.60 -18.10 15.90
CA ARG A 733 10.49 -18.37 14.76
C ARG A 733 11.56 -19.37 15.19
N LYS A 734 11.67 -20.47 14.47
CA LYS A 734 12.72 -21.46 14.66
C LYS A 734 13.49 -21.63 13.36
N ASN A 735 14.81 -21.41 13.42
CA ASN A 735 15.71 -21.58 12.27
C ASN A 735 15.26 -20.82 10.99
N ALA A 736 14.59 -19.68 11.14
CA ALA A 736 14.09 -18.87 10.03
C ALA A 736 15.23 -18.19 9.26
N LYS A 737 16.26 -18.99 8.85
CA LYS A 737 17.36 -18.46 8.03
C LYS A 737 16.93 -18.19 6.62
N GLU A 738 15.89 -18.88 6.12
CA GLU A 738 15.39 -18.68 4.78
C GLU A 738 13.97 -19.16 4.61
N VAL A 739 13.18 -18.32 3.97
CA VAL A 739 11.81 -18.59 3.55
C VAL A 739 11.83 -18.87 2.05
N ILE A 740 11.17 -19.93 1.60
CA ILE A 740 10.93 -20.11 0.17
C ILE A 740 9.95 -18.99 -0.25
N PRO A 741 10.34 -18.09 -1.15
CA PRO A 741 9.51 -16.95 -1.52
C PRO A 741 8.18 -17.41 -2.12
N ASN A 742 7.13 -16.64 -1.92
CA ASN A 742 5.91 -16.82 -2.69
C ASN A 742 6.06 -16.09 -4.03
N LYS A 743 5.97 -16.84 -5.13
CA LYS A 743 6.10 -16.29 -6.49
C LYS A 743 4.74 -16.12 -7.19
N MET A 744 3.67 -16.61 -6.55
CA MET A 744 2.32 -16.50 -7.10
C MET A 744 1.80 -15.07 -6.92
N PRO A 745 1.18 -14.46 -7.95
CA PRO A 745 0.46 -13.20 -7.83
C PRO A 745 -0.64 -13.25 -6.76
N ASP A 746 -1.05 -12.08 -6.25
CA ASP A 746 -2.08 -11.99 -5.20
C ASP A 746 -3.38 -12.66 -5.64
N LEU A 747 -3.83 -13.57 -4.81
CA LEU A 747 -5.10 -14.26 -4.92
C LEU A 747 -6.21 -13.43 -4.31
#